data_53c8f00b7fc3a650123f8e64a25d2dd9
#
_entry.id   53c8f00b7fc3a650123f8e64a25d2dd9
#
_cell.length_a   1.000
_cell.length_b   1.000
_cell.length_c   1.000
_cell.angle_alpha   90.00
_cell.angle_beta   90.00
_cell.angle_gamma   90.00
#
_symmetry.space_group_name_H-M   'P 1'
#
loop_
_entity.id
_entity.type
_entity.pdbx_description
1 polymer ?
#
loop_
_entity_poly.entity_id
_entity_poly.type
_entity_poly.pdbx_seq_one_letter_code
_entity_poly.pdbx_strand_id
1 'polypeptide(L)'
;FSLVGAATPDDITIDGDLSDWDSDTLIDIDSNSSIRFRMTWNDSHLFIAWEGTDWASASEGADLFVYLNTTEGGSPLSKEWNLAQTLPFSADFAFVVEDSSYSSLQTYDGSAWVDANQDGVSSFVGWSGNLNTEIAIPWANIGSPTSFAVLAWAQWQDEGNVWTSFPSENPASNNGAETFTYAYVIADRTVEQTPGYTPVVDFSGTVGKMDDALNLAIVFHQHQPYYKNKLTGMYEMPWVRVHAMAEYVDSPGILASTNTKVTYNLVPSLIEQLVDYNRNETLDVHTDIAKRPWVEGGYPNATALELHTMQFQSFWNSGWIYNVTVDDPKLSWLYPSSARYSEIYGMTRHNLKPATIMDDDLLAAQDFLDLQALWYLYQFSPDYVLGNYNASHRDDGLVALFEQAGGYTHDNLVYVLDAQHSQMGNVLPMYSELAASGQVELTTTPYYHPIMPLLMMNGWRFEDGISVNKEAWPEDVQSQLVTGMDLFDEELGFRPTGMWPSEQSVSPDMVQPVSDVGIQWMITDEINLAGSTDSDGNQIDTDVASNLAMPWMVTGADGGEVATIFRDRVISDRIAFQYGSMSPQAAASDFISYVDDVRQQLLDEGKDPSEHLLTVALAGENWMFMSDFQHHDNGRPFMDEWYSRLDRHPSIVTTTPSEFLAQNHTLPHIQTIATGSWIDGTLSTWAGEAEESLAWQRLIEARSALLDFEEQNPADPGLDAAWESLYIAEGSDWYWW
;
A
#
# COMPACT_ATOMS: atom_id res chain seq x y z
N PHE A 1 -1.51 18.41 -31.80
CA PHE A 1 -0.58 19.15 -30.95
C PHE A 1 0.77 19.20 -31.68
N SER A 2 1.24 20.40 -31.94
CA SER A 2 2.52 20.68 -32.56
C SER A 2 3.60 20.32 -31.54
N LEU A 3 4.46 19.39 -31.89
CA LEU A 3 5.73 19.18 -31.21
C LEU A 3 6.49 20.50 -31.25
N VAL A 4 6.55 21.22 -30.15
CA VAL A 4 7.58 22.23 -29.93
C VAL A 4 8.85 21.40 -29.76
N GLY A 5 9.82 21.56 -30.67
CA GLY A 5 11.06 20.79 -30.66
C GLY A 5 11.74 20.97 -29.30
N ALA A 6 12.00 19.85 -28.63
CA ALA A 6 12.97 19.82 -27.55
C ALA A 6 14.29 20.35 -28.09
N ALA A 7 14.94 21.24 -27.34
CA ALA A 7 16.32 21.65 -27.67
C ALA A 7 17.17 20.36 -27.68
N THR A 8 17.93 20.17 -28.74
CA THR A 8 18.82 19.02 -28.81
C THR A 8 20.01 19.30 -27.89
N PRO A 9 20.51 18.30 -27.11
CA PRO A 9 21.70 18.46 -26.25
C PRO A 9 22.98 18.89 -26.97
N ASP A 10 22.91 19.15 -28.25
CA ASP A 10 24.02 19.58 -29.10
C ASP A 10 24.51 21.02 -28.82
N ASP A 11 23.76 21.81 -28.06
CA ASP A 11 24.04 23.22 -27.78
C ASP A 11 24.49 23.49 -26.33
N ILE A 12 24.71 22.45 -25.49
CA ILE A 12 25.15 22.64 -24.09
C ILE A 12 26.61 23.13 -24.07
N THR A 13 26.83 24.26 -23.41
CA THR A 13 28.13 24.89 -23.20
C THR A 13 28.52 24.76 -21.72
N ILE A 14 29.68 24.25 -21.43
CA ILE A 14 30.18 24.09 -20.05
C ILE A 14 30.77 25.43 -19.58
N ASP A 15 29.92 26.30 -19.04
CA ASP A 15 30.31 27.68 -18.63
C ASP A 15 29.68 28.15 -17.30
N GLY A 16 28.88 27.29 -16.67
CA GLY A 16 28.17 27.56 -15.40
C GLY A 16 26.80 28.23 -15.58
N ASP A 17 26.34 28.42 -16.81
CA ASP A 17 25.01 28.96 -17.13
C ASP A 17 24.10 27.81 -17.61
N LEU A 18 23.20 27.36 -16.74
CA LEU A 18 22.27 26.27 -17.06
C LEU A 18 21.07 26.69 -17.93
N SER A 19 21.09 27.89 -18.50
CA SER A 19 20.00 28.36 -19.36
C SER A 19 19.85 27.60 -20.69
N ASP A 20 20.89 26.87 -21.10
CA ASP A 20 20.93 25.98 -22.26
C ASP A 20 20.56 24.53 -21.92
N TRP A 21 20.28 24.23 -20.64
CA TRP A 21 19.78 22.94 -20.18
C TRP A 21 18.23 22.93 -20.14
N ASP A 22 17.61 22.01 -20.83
CA ASP A 22 16.16 21.82 -20.79
C ASP A 22 15.65 21.41 -19.40
N SER A 23 14.40 21.73 -19.09
CA SER A 23 13.77 21.41 -17.82
C SER A 23 13.73 19.90 -17.52
N ASP A 24 13.60 19.09 -18.53
CA ASP A 24 13.55 17.61 -18.45
C ASP A 24 14.92 16.98 -18.16
N THR A 25 16.01 17.74 -18.16
CA THR A 25 17.31 17.27 -17.72
C THR A 25 17.46 17.20 -16.21
N LEU A 26 16.54 17.83 -15.45
CA LEU A 26 16.49 17.73 -14.01
C LEU A 26 15.98 16.36 -13.61
N ILE A 27 16.80 15.58 -12.93
CA ILE A 27 16.45 14.20 -12.55
C ILE A 27 16.23 14.01 -11.06
N ASP A 28 16.80 14.87 -10.21
CA ASP A 28 16.65 14.71 -8.77
C ASP A 28 16.87 16.02 -8.01
N ILE A 29 16.31 16.12 -6.82
CA ILE A 29 16.45 17.25 -5.90
C ILE A 29 16.67 16.69 -4.49
N ASP A 30 17.84 16.95 -3.92
CA ASP A 30 18.06 16.67 -2.50
C ASP A 30 17.22 17.63 -1.64
N SER A 31 16.21 17.10 -0.96
CA SER A 31 15.30 17.86 -0.12
C SER A 31 15.98 18.51 1.10
N ASN A 32 17.10 17.95 1.59
CA ASN A 32 17.82 18.45 2.75
C ASN A 32 18.73 19.62 2.41
N SER A 33 19.35 19.63 1.24
CA SER A 33 20.29 20.64 0.78
C SER A 33 19.72 21.57 -0.30
N SER A 34 18.58 21.25 -0.89
CA SER A 34 17.99 21.93 -2.05
C SER A 34 18.89 21.95 -3.28
N ILE A 35 19.83 21.02 -3.37
CA ILE A 35 20.69 20.84 -4.52
C ILE A 35 19.92 20.05 -5.58
N ARG A 36 20.09 20.48 -6.83
CA ARG A 36 19.45 19.84 -7.98
C ARG A 36 20.49 19.14 -8.81
N PHE A 37 20.18 17.91 -9.21
CA PHE A 37 21.04 17.09 -10.07
C PHE A 37 20.42 16.96 -11.45
N ARG A 38 21.24 17.27 -12.49
CA ARG A 38 20.84 17.20 -13.89
C ARG A 38 21.73 16.25 -14.66
N MET A 39 21.16 15.53 -15.61
CA MET A 39 21.90 14.68 -16.52
C MET A 39 21.21 14.65 -17.89
N THR A 40 21.99 14.67 -18.94
CA THR A 40 21.54 14.47 -20.31
C THR A 40 22.74 14.01 -21.17
N TRP A 41 22.49 13.66 -22.43
CA TRP A 41 23.56 13.24 -23.36
C TRP A 41 23.15 13.48 -24.80
N ASN A 42 24.18 13.48 -25.66
CA ASN A 42 24.01 13.42 -27.10
C ASN A 42 24.87 12.28 -27.69
N ASP A 43 25.03 12.22 -29.00
CA ASP A 43 25.83 11.17 -29.66
C ASP A 43 27.32 11.17 -29.27
N SER A 44 27.82 12.26 -28.72
CA SER A 44 29.26 12.48 -28.46
C SER A 44 29.61 12.52 -26.96
N HIS A 45 28.73 13.03 -26.11
CA HIS A 45 29.04 13.33 -24.71
C HIS A 45 27.91 12.95 -23.75
N LEU A 46 28.30 12.59 -22.52
CA LEU A 46 27.48 12.62 -21.32
C LEU A 46 27.66 13.99 -20.64
N PHE A 47 26.56 14.67 -20.32
CA PHE A 47 26.50 15.92 -19.58
C PHE A 47 25.86 15.73 -18.21
N ILE A 48 26.52 16.29 -17.19
CA ILE A 48 26.04 16.23 -15.80
C ILE A 48 26.16 17.62 -15.18
N ALA A 49 25.17 18.05 -14.41
CA ALA A 49 25.25 19.32 -13.70
C ALA A 49 24.66 19.21 -12.28
N TRP A 50 25.25 20.02 -11.40
CA TRP A 50 24.70 20.34 -10.08
C TRP A 50 24.32 21.82 -10.04
N GLU A 51 23.16 22.09 -9.44
CA GLU A 51 22.66 23.44 -9.27
C GLU A 51 22.45 23.69 -7.76
N GLY A 52 22.98 24.79 -7.24
CA GLY A 52 22.68 25.27 -5.90
C GLY A 52 23.84 25.24 -4.89
N THR A 53 25.08 24.95 -5.29
CA THR A 53 26.21 24.90 -4.34
C THR A 53 27.49 25.48 -4.87
N ASP A 54 28.25 26.16 -4.00
CA ASP A 54 29.59 26.71 -4.24
C ASP A 54 30.65 25.69 -3.79
N TRP A 55 31.03 24.78 -4.70
CA TRP A 55 32.00 23.72 -4.44
C TRP A 55 33.42 24.20 -4.25
N ALA A 56 33.75 25.36 -4.84
CA ALA A 56 35.09 25.90 -4.85
C ALA A 56 35.35 26.86 -3.66
N SER A 57 34.42 27.03 -2.76
CA SER A 57 34.65 27.84 -1.58
C SER A 57 35.58 27.14 -0.60
N ALA A 58 36.75 27.73 -0.37
CA ALA A 58 37.73 27.18 0.59
C ALA A 58 37.19 27.08 2.05
N SER A 59 36.01 27.61 2.34
CA SER A 59 35.35 27.49 3.63
C SER A 59 34.40 26.31 3.71
N GLU A 60 34.05 25.68 2.62
CA GLU A 60 33.07 24.60 2.55
C GLU A 60 33.73 23.20 2.53
N GLY A 61 34.97 23.09 2.00
CA GLY A 61 35.78 21.88 2.09
C GLY A 61 35.07 20.60 1.62
N ALA A 62 34.32 20.67 0.53
CA ALA A 62 33.57 19.55 0.01
C ALA A 62 34.10 19.09 -1.35
N ASP A 63 34.18 17.79 -1.51
CA ASP A 63 34.51 17.10 -2.74
C ASP A 63 33.27 16.52 -3.42
N LEU A 64 33.27 16.50 -4.74
CA LEU A 64 32.19 16.00 -5.56
C LEU A 64 32.61 14.77 -6.36
N PHE A 65 31.76 13.77 -6.39
CA PHE A 65 32.00 12.51 -7.06
C PHE A 65 30.88 12.12 -7.99
N VAL A 66 31.21 11.60 -9.17
CA VAL A 66 30.33 10.88 -10.09
C VAL A 66 30.98 9.56 -10.43
N TYR A 67 30.32 8.46 -10.11
CA TYR A 67 30.79 7.11 -10.45
C TYR A 67 29.95 6.52 -11.56
N LEU A 68 30.59 5.84 -12.49
CA LEU A 68 29.99 5.27 -13.68
C LEU A 68 30.34 3.79 -13.78
N ASN A 69 29.32 2.99 -14.10
CA ASN A 69 29.47 1.61 -14.57
C ASN A 69 29.12 1.60 -16.06
N THR A 70 30.07 1.31 -16.92
CA THR A 70 29.94 1.36 -18.39
C THR A 70 30.39 0.08 -19.07
N THR A 71 31.23 -0.74 -18.39
CA THR A 71 31.78 -2.01 -18.89
C THR A 71 31.81 -3.07 -17.78
N GLU A 72 32.11 -4.32 -18.13
CA GLU A 72 32.34 -5.37 -17.13
C GLU A 72 33.67 -5.13 -16.39
N GLY A 73 33.61 -5.24 -15.05
CA GLY A 73 34.78 -5.02 -14.18
C GLY A 73 34.56 -3.88 -13.21
N GLY A 74 35.65 -3.20 -12.82
CA GLY A 74 35.59 -2.04 -11.93
C GLY A 74 35.72 -2.38 -10.43
N SER A 75 35.51 -1.37 -9.58
CA SER A 75 35.62 -1.46 -8.13
C SER A 75 34.26 -1.27 -7.44
N PRO A 76 33.88 -2.13 -6.48
CA PRO A 76 32.70 -1.91 -5.63
C PRO A 76 32.95 -0.85 -4.55
N LEU A 77 34.19 -0.32 -4.46
CA LEU A 77 34.54 0.74 -3.52
C LEU A 77 34.94 1.99 -4.27
N SER A 78 34.53 3.14 -3.78
CA SER A 78 35.01 4.43 -4.28
C SER A 78 36.52 4.61 -4.02
N LYS A 79 37.11 5.61 -4.67
CA LYS A 79 38.45 6.06 -4.31
C LYS A 79 38.46 6.54 -2.85
N GLU A 80 39.45 6.10 -2.08
CA GLU A 80 39.67 6.53 -0.72
C GLU A 80 40.21 7.98 -0.68
N TRP A 81 39.29 8.93 -0.57
CA TRP A 81 39.57 10.30 -0.17
C TRP A 81 39.02 10.47 1.25
N ASN A 82 39.85 10.21 2.25
CA ASN A 82 39.56 10.03 3.66
C ASN A 82 38.67 8.81 3.99
N LEU A 83 37.52 8.60 3.31
CA LEU A 83 36.71 7.40 3.43
C LEU A 83 36.37 6.85 2.05
N ALA A 84 36.42 5.53 1.89
CA ALA A 84 35.90 4.85 0.71
C ALA A 84 34.44 4.48 0.96
N GLN A 85 33.56 4.89 0.06
CA GLN A 85 32.14 4.54 0.07
C GLN A 85 31.93 3.20 -0.63
N THR A 86 30.98 2.38 -0.17
CA THR A 86 30.57 1.17 -0.87
C THR A 86 29.57 1.53 -1.98
N LEU A 87 29.86 1.09 -3.19
CA LEU A 87 29.05 1.39 -4.37
C LEU A 87 28.03 0.27 -4.64
N PRO A 88 26.85 0.55 -5.19
CA PRO A 88 25.86 -0.45 -5.55
C PRO A 88 26.22 -1.27 -6.79
N PHE A 89 27.32 -0.91 -7.45
CA PHE A 89 27.87 -1.55 -8.65
C PHE A 89 29.40 -1.49 -8.66
N SER A 90 30.02 -2.32 -9.47
CA SER A 90 31.47 -2.19 -9.74
C SER A 90 31.71 -1.08 -10.73
N ALA A 91 32.13 0.09 -10.24
CA ALA A 91 32.39 1.25 -11.07
C ALA A 91 33.75 1.12 -11.81
N ASP A 92 33.75 1.42 -13.09
CA ASP A 92 34.96 1.41 -13.96
C ASP A 92 35.46 2.81 -14.22
N PHE A 93 34.62 3.84 -14.12
CA PHE A 93 35.02 5.25 -14.22
C PHE A 93 34.48 6.09 -13.06
N ALA A 94 35.20 7.15 -12.73
CA ALA A 94 34.78 8.17 -11.79
C ALA A 94 35.20 9.57 -12.29
N PHE A 95 34.30 10.56 -12.17
CA PHE A 95 34.66 11.95 -12.29
C PHE A 95 34.71 12.55 -10.88
N VAL A 96 35.86 13.12 -10.54
CA VAL A 96 36.14 13.67 -9.22
C VAL A 96 36.43 15.15 -9.30
N VAL A 97 35.88 15.93 -8.38
CA VAL A 97 36.11 17.36 -8.25
C VAL A 97 36.50 17.67 -6.82
N GLU A 98 37.66 18.26 -6.61
CA GLU A 98 38.12 18.76 -5.31
C GLU A 98 37.72 20.24 -5.15
N ASP A 99 38.05 21.03 -6.18
CA ASP A 99 37.74 22.45 -6.25
C ASP A 99 37.85 22.97 -7.70
N SER A 100 37.79 24.28 -7.88
CA SER A 100 37.97 24.91 -9.21
C SER A 100 39.36 24.71 -9.85
N SER A 101 40.33 24.19 -9.10
CA SER A 101 41.69 23.93 -9.55
C SER A 101 41.99 22.48 -9.87
N TYR A 102 41.16 21.55 -9.37
CA TYR A 102 41.33 20.13 -9.63
C TYR A 102 39.99 19.43 -9.90
N SER A 103 39.89 18.90 -11.09
CA SER A 103 38.90 17.90 -11.47
C SER A 103 39.53 16.90 -12.44
N SER A 104 39.13 15.62 -12.38
CA SER A 104 39.73 14.57 -13.22
C SER A 104 38.73 13.44 -13.48
N LEU A 105 38.73 12.97 -14.73
CA LEU A 105 38.14 11.67 -15.05
C LEU A 105 39.15 10.57 -14.67
N GLN A 106 38.70 9.58 -13.91
CA GLN A 106 39.50 8.45 -13.45
C GLN A 106 38.95 7.13 -13.93
N THR A 107 39.77 6.11 -13.99
CA THR A 107 39.37 4.72 -14.26
C THR A 107 39.99 3.78 -13.25
N TYR A 108 39.34 2.67 -12.99
CA TYR A 108 39.86 1.61 -12.13
C TYR A 108 40.67 0.62 -12.97
N ASP A 109 41.95 0.48 -12.66
CA ASP A 109 42.89 -0.35 -13.43
C ASP A 109 42.94 -1.83 -13.00
N GLY A 110 42.03 -2.24 -12.12
CA GLY A 110 42.00 -3.56 -11.49
C GLY A 110 42.67 -3.62 -10.12
N SER A 111 43.34 -2.54 -9.71
CA SER A 111 44.04 -2.42 -8.41
C SER A 111 43.85 -1.07 -7.73
N ALA A 112 43.74 0.00 -8.50
CA ALA A 112 43.63 1.37 -8.00
C ALA A 112 42.86 2.28 -8.99
N TRP A 113 42.37 3.41 -8.46
CA TRP A 113 41.84 4.51 -9.23
C TRP A 113 42.96 5.37 -9.77
N VAL A 114 43.06 5.47 -11.09
CA VAL A 114 44.11 6.21 -11.82
C VAL A 114 43.50 7.18 -12.82
N ASP A 115 44.23 8.20 -13.24
CA ASP A 115 43.73 9.14 -14.24
C ASP A 115 43.43 8.43 -15.58
N ALA A 116 42.23 8.66 -16.07
CA ALA A 116 41.80 8.19 -17.39
C ALA A 116 42.21 9.17 -18.50
N ASN A 117 41.82 8.90 -19.76
CA ASN A 117 41.97 9.84 -20.84
C ASN A 117 41.14 11.11 -20.59
N GLN A 118 41.82 12.27 -20.58
CA GLN A 118 41.18 13.59 -20.36
C GLN A 118 40.86 14.34 -21.68
N ASP A 119 41.15 13.76 -22.86
CA ASP A 119 40.93 14.45 -24.14
C ASP A 119 39.42 14.75 -24.35
N GLY A 120 39.11 16.04 -24.44
CA GLY A 120 37.74 16.51 -24.64
C GLY A 120 36.84 16.52 -23.38
N VAL A 121 37.34 16.06 -22.22
CA VAL A 121 36.66 16.24 -20.94
C VAL A 121 36.69 17.72 -20.56
N SER A 122 35.55 18.28 -20.16
CA SER A 122 35.44 19.66 -19.68
C SER A 122 34.58 19.76 -18.43
N SER A 123 34.90 20.71 -17.57
CA SER A 123 34.14 21.02 -16.38
C SER A 123 34.16 22.51 -16.07
N PHE A 124 33.04 23.00 -15.54
CA PHE A 124 32.91 24.25 -14.81
C PHE A 124 32.53 23.93 -13.37
N VAL A 125 33.28 24.42 -12.42
CA VAL A 125 33.02 24.18 -10.99
C VAL A 125 32.48 25.45 -10.36
N GLY A 126 31.27 25.35 -9.78
CA GLY A 126 30.57 26.47 -9.18
C GLY A 126 31.38 27.16 -8.06
N TRP A 127 31.51 28.50 -8.11
CA TRP A 127 32.23 29.27 -7.13
C TRP A 127 31.85 30.76 -7.15
N SER A 128 32.06 31.43 -6.03
CA SER A 128 31.94 32.91 -5.90
C SER A 128 30.63 33.49 -6.44
N GLY A 129 29.49 32.86 -6.07
CA GLY A 129 28.16 33.36 -6.42
C GLY A 129 27.57 32.74 -7.70
N ASN A 130 28.31 31.97 -8.46
CA ASN A 130 27.76 31.00 -9.42
C ASN A 130 27.70 29.63 -8.73
N LEU A 131 26.48 29.14 -8.46
CA LEU A 131 26.24 27.93 -7.69
C LEU A 131 26.02 26.70 -8.57
N ASN A 132 26.45 26.74 -9.85
CA ASN A 132 26.28 25.65 -10.77
C ASN A 132 27.63 24.98 -11.04
N THR A 133 27.64 23.67 -11.16
CA THR A 133 28.77 22.85 -11.63
C THR A 133 28.33 22.02 -12.80
N GLU A 134 29.08 22.05 -13.88
CA GLU A 134 28.81 21.37 -15.14
C GLU A 134 29.99 20.49 -15.56
N ILE A 135 29.68 19.32 -16.10
CA ILE A 135 30.65 18.33 -16.55
C ILE A 135 30.22 17.80 -17.91
N ALA A 136 31.16 17.70 -18.86
CA ALA A 136 30.97 16.98 -20.11
C ALA A 136 32.04 15.91 -20.28
N ILE A 137 31.63 14.67 -20.51
CA ILE A 137 32.49 13.50 -20.66
C ILE A 137 32.24 12.89 -22.03
N PRO A 138 33.25 12.87 -22.94
CA PRO A 138 33.12 12.17 -24.21
C PRO A 138 32.86 10.67 -24.00
N TRP A 139 31.91 10.10 -24.72
CA TRP A 139 31.66 8.67 -24.69
C TRP A 139 32.86 7.81 -24.98
N ALA A 140 33.75 8.29 -25.86
CA ALA A 140 34.99 7.59 -26.21
C ALA A 140 35.94 7.40 -25.02
N ASN A 141 35.85 8.26 -23.99
CA ASN A 141 36.72 8.21 -22.82
C ASN A 141 36.22 7.21 -21.75
N ILE A 142 34.96 6.79 -21.86
CA ILE A 142 34.31 5.85 -20.94
C ILE A 142 33.79 4.60 -21.67
N GLY A 143 34.46 4.17 -22.74
CA GLY A 143 34.18 2.91 -23.42
C GLY A 143 33.04 2.95 -24.44
N SER A 144 32.43 4.11 -24.71
CA SER A 144 31.27 4.28 -25.62
C SER A 144 30.12 3.30 -25.35
N PRO A 145 29.67 3.17 -24.09
CA PRO A 145 28.65 2.21 -23.75
C PRO A 145 27.30 2.53 -24.41
N THR A 146 26.47 1.52 -24.67
CA THR A 146 25.06 1.71 -25.03
C THR A 146 24.18 1.79 -23.79
N SER A 147 24.55 1.07 -22.72
CA SER A 147 23.93 1.12 -21.40
C SER A 147 24.96 1.53 -20.35
N PHE A 148 24.53 2.26 -19.33
CA PHE A 148 25.43 2.68 -18.24
C PHE A 148 24.64 3.00 -16.97
N ALA A 149 25.36 3.01 -15.84
CA ALA A 149 24.79 3.45 -14.57
C ALA A 149 25.57 4.61 -13.99
N VAL A 150 24.89 5.50 -13.24
CA VAL A 150 25.45 6.71 -12.63
C VAL A 150 25.03 6.81 -11.17
N LEU A 151 26.01 7.09 -10.32
CA LEU A 151 25.84 7.46 -8.91
C LEU A 151 26.68 8.71 -8.65
N ALA A 152 26.14 9.68 -7.92
CA ALA A 152 26.86 10.90 -7.59
C ALA A 152 26.63 11.29 -6.13
N TRP A 153 27.65 11.91 -5.49
CA TRP A 153 27.52 12.44 -4.15
C TRP A 153 28.52 13.56 -3.89
N ALA A 154 28.30 14.28 -2.79
CA ALA A 154 29.27 15.17 -2.22
C ALA A 154 29.62 14.74 -0.79
N GLN A 155 30.91 14.85 -0.44
CA GLN A 155 31.45 14.55 0.89
C GLN A 155 32.33 15.68 1.42
N TRP A 156 32.44 15.77 2.76
CA TRP A 156 33.34 16.70 3.39
C TRP A 156 34.80 16.29 3.18
N GLN A 157 35.63 17.21 2.72
CA GLN A 157 37.01 16.97 2.39
C GLN A 157 37.85 16.44 3.57
N ASP A 158 37.66 16.98 4.76
CA ASP A 158 38.46 16.63 5.95
C ASP A 158 38.03 15.31 6.60
N GLU A 159 36.78 14.95 6.51
CA GLU A 159 36.18 13.82 7.24
C GLU A 159 35.75 12.68 6.32
N GLY A 160 35.53 12.95 5.03
CA GLY A 160 35.03 11.97 4.06
C GLY A 160 33.56 11.60 4.20
N ASN A 161 32.83 12.25 5.11
CA ASN A 161 31.41 11.99 5.35
C ASN A 161 30.55 12.51 4.22
N VAL A 162 29.62 11.69 3.74
CA VAL A 162 28.64 12.06 2.70
C VAL A 162 27.57 12.97 3.27
N TRP A 163 27.29 14.11 2.61
CA TRP A 163 26.25 15.02 3.04
C TRP A 163 25.12 15.26 2.01
N THR A 164 25.31 14.83 0.76
CA THR A 164 24.24 14.74 -0.25
C THR A 164 24.60 13.65 -1.25
N SER A 165 23.62 12.95 -1.77
CA SER A 165 23.78 11.85 -2.72
C SER A 165 22.70 11.89 -3.80
N PHE A 166 23.00 11.36 -4.97
CA PHE A 166 22.09 11.21 -6.10
C PHE A 166 22.28 9.84 -6.76
N PRO A 167 21.25 8.96 -6.75
CA PRO A 167 19.87 9.21 -6.27
C PRO A 167 19.79 9.66 -4.81
N SER A 168 18.83 10.56 -4.50
CA SER A 168 18.63 11.14 -3.18
C SER A 168 18.07 10.13 -2.14
N GLU A 169 17.73 8.94 -2.57
CA GLU A 169 17.37 7.80 -1.73
C GLU A 169 18.58 7.14 -1.06
N ASN A 170 19.77 7.43 -1.54
CA ASN A 170 20.99 6.92 -0.91
C ASN A 170 21.26 7.65 0.42
N PRO A 171 21.94 6.98 1.37
CA PRO A 171 22.25 7.57 2.66
C PRO A 171 23.20 8.78 2.50
N ALA A 172 23.01 9.80 3.34
CA ALA A 172 23.83 10.97 3.51
C ALA A 172 23.84 11.37 4.98
N SER A 173 24.46 10.53 5.84
CA SER A 173 24.28 10.61 7.30
C SER A 173 25.28 11.48 8.02
N ASN A 174 26.37 11.90 7.37
CA ASN A 174 27.52 12.57 7.99
C ASN A 174 28.20 11.77 9.12
N ASN A 175 28.10 10.45 9.13
CA ASN A 175 28.53 9.62 10.26
C ASN A 175 29.54 8.51 9.90
N GLY A 176 30.29 8.64 8.83
CA GLY A 176 31.28 7.64 8.40
C GLY A 176 31.13 7.25 6.95
N ALA A 177 31.66 6.07 6.59
CA ALA A 177 31.51 5.55 5.25
C ALA A 177 30.07 5.05 5.03
N GLU A 178 29.52 5.37 3.87
CA GLU A 178 28.18 4.98 3.47
C GLU A 178 28.20 3.75 2.56
N THR A 179 27.11 3.00 2.60
CA THR A 179 26.81 1.95 1.62
C THR A 179 25.67 2.44 0.75
N PHE A 180 25.99 2.78 -0.50
CA PHE A 180 24.97 3.21 -1.44
C PHE A 180 24.25 2.01 -2.04
N THR A 181 22.95 2.16 -2.25
CA THR A 181 22.08 1.10 -2.75
C THR A 181 21.47 1.42 -4.10
N TYR A 182 21.31 2.70 -4.42
CA TYR A 182 20.63 3.17 -5.63
C TYR A 182 21.57 3.84 -6.62
N ALA A 183 21.23 3.73 -7.91
CA ALA A 183 21.85 4.50 -8.98
C ALA A 183 20.87 4.76 -10.11
N TYR A 184 21.19 5.71 -11.01
CA TYR A 184 20.45 5.90 -12.26
C TYR A 184 20.97 4.92 -13.29
N VAL A 185 20.08 4.17 -13.95
CA VAL A 185 20.42 3.23 -15.00
C VAL A 185 19.80 3.67 -16.31
N ILE A 186 20.62 3.71 -17.33
CA ILE A 186 20.23 3.95 -18.71
C ILE A 186 20.41 2.63 -19.47
N ALA A 187 19.30 2.00 -19.84
CA ALA A 187 19.31 0.70 -20.50
C ALA A 187 19.80 0.80 -21.94
N ASP A 188 19.44 1.86 -22.67
CA ASP A 188 19.92 2.13 -24.01
C ASP A 188 19.91 3.63 -24.33
N ARG A 189 21.07 4.29 -24.22
CA ARG A 189 21.23 5.72 -24.50
C ARG A 189 20.94 6.12 -25.95
N THR A 190 20.81 5.18 -26.86
CA THR A 190 20.52 5.48 -28.27
C THR A 190 19.03 5.64 -28.56
N VAL A 191 18.18 5.21 -27.65
CA VAL A 191 16.70 5.26 -27.77
C VAL A 191 16.08 6.19 -26.72
N GLU A 192 16.71 6.30 -25.55
CA GLU A 192 16.26 7.14 -24.44
C GLU A 192 16.89 8.52 -24.59
N GLN A 193 16.11 9.53 -24.91
CA GLN A 193 16.59 10.92 -25.03
C GLN A 193 16.13 11.82 -23.88
N THR A 194 15.21 11.36 -23.08
CA THR A 194 14.77 12.02 -21.86
C THR A 194 14.56 10.98 -20.78
N PRO A 195 15.19 11.16 -19.66
CA PRO A 195 15.08 10.21 -18.59
C PRO A 195 13.76 10.35 -17.83
N GLY A 196 12.95 9.33 -17.86
CA GLY A 196 12.02 9.07 -16.77
C GLY A 196 12.78 8.32 -15.69
N TYR A 197 13.65 9.02 -14.93
CA TYR A 197 14.53 8.34 -13.99
C TYR A 197 13.76 7.88 -12.75
N THR A 198 13.60 6.60 -12.67
CA THR A 198 13.41 5.96 -11.39
C THR A 198 14.77 5.45 -10.93
N PRO A 199 15.26 5.77 -9.73
CA PRO A 199 16.48 5.20 -9.20
C PRO A 199 16.41 3.68 -9.25
N VAL A 200 17.43 3.03 -9.79
CA VAL A 200 17.43 1.58 -9.97
C VAL A 200 18.62 0.98 -9.23
N VAL A 201 18.40 -0.13 -8.56
CA VAL A 201 19.44 -0.90 -7.89
C VAL A 201 20.10 -1.90 -8.84
N ASP A 202 19.48 -2.20 -9.98
CA ASP A 202 19.92 -3.26 -10.91
C ASP A 202 20.67 -2.73 -12.13
N PHE A 203 21.95 -3.11 -12.24
CA PHE A 203 22.88 -2.71 -13.31
C PHE A 203 23.17 -3.78 -14.34
N SER A 204 22.68 -4.98 -14.16
CA SER A 204 22.96 -6.11 -15.05
C SER A 204 21.75 -6.54 -15.88
N GLY A 205 20.63 -5.78 -15.80
CA GLY A 205 19.34 -6.25 -16.32
C GLY A 205 18.74 -7.36 -15.46
N THR A 206 19.44 -7.82 -14.44
CA THR A 206 19.02 -8.70 -13.37
C THR A 206 20.01 -8.61 -12.20
N VAL A 207 19.87 -7.65 -11.30
CA VAL A 207 20.44 -7.87 -9.95
C VAL A 207 19.63 -8.98 -9.35
N GLY A 208 20.22 -10.14 -9.28
CA GLY A 208 19.63 -11.21 -8.49
C GLY A 208 19.50 -10.71 -7.07
N LYS A 209 18.38 -11.01 -6.43
CA LYS A 209 18.28 -10.82 -4.99
C LYS A 209 19.49 -11.47 -4.34
N MET A 210 19.99 -10.91 -3.25
CA MET A 210 21.10 -11.49 -2.49
C MET A 210 20.73 -12.93 -2.06
N ASP A 211 21.71 -13.81 -1.97
CA ASP A 211 21.47 -15.21 -1.51
C ASP A 211 20.89 -15.23 -0.09
N ASP A 212 21.18 -14.21 0.72
CA ASP A 212 20.72 -14.02 2.09
C ASP A 212 19.66 -12.90 2.21
N ALA A 213 18.90 -12.63 1.15
CA ALA A 213 17.82 -11.66 1.18
C ALA A 213 16.71 -12.10 2.16
N LEU A 214 16.17 -11.16 2.93
CA LEU A 214 15.06 -11.42 3.85
C LEU A 214 13.74 -11.57 3.09
N ASN A 215 12.98 -12.62 3.39
CA ASN A 215 11.63 -12.76 2.84
C ASN A 215 10.66 -11.84 3.57
N LEU A 216 9.84 -11.15 2.78
CA LEU A 216 8.82 -10.23 3.25
C LEU A 216 7.44 -10.67 2.76
N ALA A 217 6.53 -10.97 3.68
CA ALA A 217 5.12 -11.15 3.40
C ALA A 217 4.34 -9.87 3.71
N ILE A 218 3.52 -9.42 2.77
CA ILE A 218 2.61 -8.29 2.93
C ILE A 218 1.20 -8.86 2.85
N VAL A 219 0.40 -8.68 3.90
CA VAL A 219 -0.96 -9.23 3.99
C VAL A 219 -1.95 -8.11 4.24
N PHE A 220 -2.86 -7.91 3.29
CA PHE A 220 -3.97 -6.97 3.41
C PHE A 220 -5.26 -7.70 3.71
N HIS A 221 -5.97 -7.25 4.72
CA HIS A 221 -7.28 -7.76 5.12
C HIS A 221 -8.37 -6.87 4.53
N GLN A 222 -9.11 -7.39 3.54
CA GLN A 222 -10.26 -6.71 2.93
C GLN A 222 -11.53 -7.19 3.61
N HIS A 223 -12.13 -6.31 4.40
CA HIS A 223 -13.30 -6.60 5.20
C HIS A 223 -14.30 -5.46 5.19
N GLN A 224 -15.57 -5.81 5.07
CA GLN A 224 -16.68 -4.90 5.38
C GLN A 224 -17.75 -5.65 6.17
N PRO A 225 -18.36 -5.03 7.18
CA PRO A 225 -19.52 -5.57 7.85
C PRO A 225 -20.63 -6.03 6.88
N TYR A 226 -21.43 -6.98 7.27
CA TYR A 226 -22.54 -7.42 6.44
C TYR A 226 -23.71 -6.44 6.54
N TYR A 227 -23.83 -5.53 5.59
CA TYR A 227 -24.80 -4.42 5.64
C TYR A 227 -26.20 -4.76 5.11
N LYS A 228 -26.42 -5.95 4.54
CA LYS A 228 -27.70 -6.31 3.94
C LYS A 228 -28.78 -6.56 5.00
N ASN A 229 -29.83 -5.76 4.97
CA ASN A 229 -31.02 -5.99 5.77
C ASN A 229 -31.85 -7.10 5.12
N LYS A 230 -31.94 -8.26 5.76
CA LYS A 230 -32.67 -9.43 5.25
C LYS A 230 -34.18 -9.19 5.11
N LEU A 231 -34.75 -8.20 5.80
CA LEU A 231 -36.19 -7.89 5.71
C LEU A 231 -36.52 -7.00 4.51
N THR A 232 -35.64 -6.05 4.18
CA THR A 232 -35.84 -5.12 3.07
C THR A 232 -35.15 -5.58 1.78
N GLY A 233 -34.12 -6.43 1.90
CA GLY A 233 -33.28 -6.87 0.81
C GLY A 233 -32.27 -5.81 0.33
N MET A 234 -32.20 -4.64 0.99
CA MET A 234 -31.30 -3.55 0.66
C MET A 234 -30.13 -3.46 1.63
N TYR A 235 -29.05 -2.81 1.21
CA TYR A 235 -27.93 -2.47 2.08
C TYR A 235 -28.23 -1.20 2.87
N GLU A 236 -28.12 -1.27 4.19
CA GLU A 236 -28.33 -0.12 5.09
C GLU A 236 -27.22 0.93 4.96
N MET A 237 -25.99 0.51 4.60
CA MET A 237 -24.82 1.36 4.41
C MET A 237 -24.18 1.10 3.05
N PRO A 238 -23.58 2.13 2.40
CA PRO A 238 -23.04 2.03 1.06
C PRO A 238 -21.56 1.59 1.00
N TRP A 239 -20.95 1.20 2.12
CA TRP A 239 -19.49 1.16 2.23
C TRP A 239 -18.83 0.14 1.30
N VAL A 240 -19.41 -1.05 1.09
CA VAL A 240 -18.89 -2.01 0.11
C VAL A 240 -18.79 -1.37 -1.28
N ARG A 241 -19.82 -0.62 -1.70
CA ARG A 241 -19.79 0.08 -2.99
C ARG A 241 -18.76 1.21 -3.00
N VAL A 242 -18.65 2.00 -1.93
CA VAL A 242 -17.68 3.10 -1.84
C VAL A 242 -16.25 2.57 -1.96
N HIS A 243 -15.89 1.55 -1.19
CA HIS A 243 -14.57 0.93 -1.25
C HIS A 243 -14.28 0.26 -2.59
N ALA A 244 -15.30 -0.33 -3.24
CA ALA A 244 -15.16 -0.90 -4.58
C ALA A 244 -14.89 0.14 -5.67
N MET A 245 -15.16 1.42 -5.43
CA MET A 245 -14.86 2.50 -6.36
C MET A 245 -13.42 3.02 -6.24
N ALA A 246 -12.75 2.78 -5.14
CA ALA A 246 -11.43 3.31 -4.82
C ALA A 246 -10.44 2.18 -4.50
N GLU A 247 -10.18 1.87 -3.21
CA GLU A 247 -9.06 1.03 -2.80
C GLU A 247 -9.14 -0.42 -3.29
N TYR A 248 -10.33 -0.98 -3.47
CA TYR A 248 -10.46 -2.35 -4.00
C TYR A 248 -10.08 -2.49 -5.47
N VAL A 249 -9.94 -1.38 -6.20
CA VAL A 249 -9.41 -1.36 -7.56
C VAL A 249 -8.02 -0.71 -7.64
N ASP A 250 -7.71 0.25 -6.77
CA ASP A 250 -6.41 0.91 -6.72
C ASP A 250 -5.32 -0.05 -6.24
N SER A 251 -5.55 -0.77 -5.15
CA SER A 251 -4.56 -1.67 -4.57
C SER A 251 -4.08 -2.76 -5.56
N PRO A 252 -4.96 -3.55 -6.20
CA PRO A 252 -4.53 -4.49 -7.23
C PRO A 252 -4.05 -3.79 -8.51
N GLY A 253 -4.58 -2.62 -8.86
CA GLY A 253 -4.18 -1.86 -10.05
C GLY A 253 -2.74 -1.35 -9.98
N ILE A 254 -2.33 -0.81 -8.86
CA ILE A 254 -0.95 -0.39 -8.61
C ILE A 254 -0.01 -1.59 -8.60
N LEU A 255 -0.39 -2.65 -7.88
CA LEU A 255 0.40 -3.86 -7.77
C LEU A 255 0.70 -4.50 -9.13
N ALA A 256 -0.26 -4.49 -10.05
CA ALA A 256 -0.13 -5.06 -11.40
C ALA A 256 1.01 -4.44 -12.22
N SER A 257 1.48 -3.23 -11.88
CA SER A 257 2.60 -2.55 -12.55
C SER A 257 3.99 -2.96 -12.03
N THR A 258 4.06 -3.82 -11.01
CA THR A 258 5.29 -4.24 -10.32
C THR A 258 5.43 -5.77 -10.31
N ASN A 259 6.55 -6.30 -9.79
CA ASN A 259 6.71 -7.73 -9.49
C ASN A 259 6.56 -8.03 -7.99
N THR A 260 6.27 -7.04 -7.18
CA THR A 260 6.04 -7.21 -5.73
C THR A 260 4.90 -8.20 -5.50
N LYS A 261 5.10 -9.13 -4.58
CA LYS A 261 4.09 -10.11 -4.19
C LYS A 261 3.35 -9.68 -2.94
N VAL A 262 2.04 -9.89 -2.94
CA VAL A 262 1.14 -9.50 -1.85
C VAL A 262 0.14 -10.62 -1.60
N THR A 263 -0.31 -10.74 -0.36
CA THR A 263 -1.43 -11.59 0.02
C THR A 263 -2.65 -10.72 0.34
N TYR A 264 -3.77 -10.99 -0.32
CA TYR A 264 -5.04 -10.37 0.03
C TYR A 264 -5.95 -11.39 0.72
N ASN A 265 -6.38 -11.03 1.90
CA ASN A 265 -7.46 -11.71 2.56
C ASN A 265 -8.78 -11.09 2.11
N LEU A 266 -9.67 -11.90 1.53
CA LEU A 266 -11.01 -11.49 1.14
C LEU A 266 -12.03 -12.18 2.06
N VAL A 267 -12.74 -11.41 2.87
CA VAL A 267 -13.78 -11.97 3.75
C VAL A 267 -14.94 -12.49 2.90
N PRO A 268 -15.46 -13.71 3.11
CA PRO A 268 -16.54 -14.26 2.31
C PRO A 268 -17.79 -13.38 2.26
N SER A 269 -18.16 -12.74 3.38
CA SER A 269 -19.28 -11.80 3.40
C SER A 269 -19.04 -10.56 2.52
N LEU A 270 -17.79 -10.14 2.32
CA LEU A 270 -17.46 -9.08 1.36
C LEU A 270 -17.62 -9.57 -0.08
N ILE A 271 -17.13 -10.78 -0.38
CA ILE A 271 -17.31 -11.41 -1.71
C ILE A 271 -18.79 -11.53 -2.04
N GLU A 272 -19.61 -12.05 -1.11
CA GLU A 272 -21.07 -12.12 -1.27
C GLU A 272 -21.68 -10.76 -1.61
N GLN A 273 -21.32 -9.72 -0.88
CA GLN A 273 -21.88 -8.38 -1.08
C GLN A 273 -21.44 -7.78 -2.43
N LEU A 274 -20.18 -7.94 -2.85
CA LEU A 274 -19.71 -7.49 -4.17
C LEU A 274 -20.48 -8.17 -5.30
N VAL A 275 -20.67 -9.49 -5.18
CA VAL A 275 -21.42 -10.31 -6.15
C VAL A 275 -22.89 -9.90 -6.18
N ASP A 276 -23.51 -9.70 -5.02
CA ASP A 276 -24.93 -9.34 -4.90
C ASP A 276 -25.21 -7.94 -5.48
N TYR A 277 -24.34 -6.95 -5.23
CA TYR A 277 -24.45 -5.65 -5.89
C TYR A 277 -24.40 -5.76 -7.41
N ASN A 278 -23.49 -6.60 -7.94
CA ASN A 278 -23.31 -6.74 -9.37
C ASN A 278 -24.36 -7.64 -10.04
N ARG A 279 -24.57 -8.86 -9.55
CA ARG A 279 -25.43 -9.84 -10.24
C ARG A 279 -26.92 -9.64 -9.97
N ASN A 280 -27.28 -9.22 -8.78
CA ASN A 280 -28.68 -9.08 -8.36
C ASN A 280 -29.16 -7.64 -8.41
N GLU A 281 -28.30 -6.70 -8.83
CA GLU A 281 -28.59 -5.27 -8.87
C GLU A 281 -29.15 -4.74 -7.54
N THR A 282 -28.70 -5.35 -6.41
CA THR A 282 -29.10 -4.93 -5.06
C THR A 282 -28.56 -3.51 -4.82
N LEU A 283 -29.37 -2.66 -4.19
CA LEU A 283 -29.04 -1.27 -3.94
C LEU A 283 -28.82 -1.04 -2.43
N ASP A 284 -27.98 -0.09 -2.12
CA ASP A 284 -28.01 0.55 -0.79
C ASP A 284 -29.13 1.59 -0.73
N VAL A 285 -29.57 1.90 0.50
CA VAL A 285 -30.68 2.85 0.74
C VAL A 285 -30.44 4.19 0.06
N HIS A 286 -29.20 4.67 0.03
CA HIS A 286 -28.85 5.95 -0.57
C HIS A 286 -29.00 5.92 -2.10
N THR A 287 -28.50 4.87 -2.73
CA THR A 287 -28.58 4.66 -4.19
C THR A 287 -30.03 4.41 -4.63
N ASP A 288 -30.84 3.68 -3.82
CA ASP A 288 -32.27 3.50 -4.10
C ASP A 288 -33.00 4.85 -4.20
N ILE A 289 -32.75 5.75 -3.26
CA ILE A 289 -33.37 7.09 -3.29
C ILE A 289 -32.87 7.89 -4.49
N ALA A 290 -31.58 7.84 -4.81
CA ALA A 290 -30.99 8.56 -5.94
C ALA A 290 -31.56 8.10 -7.30
N LYS A 291 -31.87 6.81 -7.45
CA LYS A 291 -32.46 6.21 -8.66
C LYS A 291 -33.98 6.43 -8.77
N ARG A 292 -34.66 6.88 -7.71
CA ARG A 292 -36.11 7.17 -7.79
C ARG A 292 -36.41 8.27 -8.81
N PRO A 293 -37.63 8.33 -9.39
CA PRO A 293 -38.00 9.40 -10.31
C PRO A 293 -37.83 10.79 -9.68
N TRP A 294 -37.13 11.68 -10.38
CA TRP A 294 -36.99 13.08 -9.98
C TRP A 294 -38.08 13.92 -10.61
N VAL A 295 -38.61 14.87 -9.85
CA VAL A 295 -39.53 15.88 -10.39
C VAL A 295 -38.68 16.86 -11.21
N GLU A 296 -39.17 17.22 -12.42
CA GLU A 296 -38.45 18.18 -13.26
C GLU A 296 -38.12 19.47 -12.54
N GLY A 297 -36.83 19.80 -12.40
CA GLY A 297 -36.34 20.94 -11.63
C GLY A 297 -36.54 20.80 -10.11
N GLY A 298 -36.76 19.60 -9.58
CA GLY A 298 -37.02 19.31 -8.18
C GLY A 298 -36.06 18.29 -7.55
N TYR A 299 -36.58 17.51 -6.63
CA TYR A 299 -35.89 16.48 -5.86
C TYR A 299 -36.38 15.09 -6.27
N PRO A 300 -35.65 14.01 -5.88
CA PRO A 300 -36.18 12.65 -6.01
C PRO A 300 -37.48 12.48 -5.20
N ASN A 301 -38.29 11.50 -5.56
CA ASN A 301 -39.48 11.15 -4.82
C ASN A 301 -39.10 10.51 -3.46
N ALA A 302 -38.84 11.36 -2.49
CA ALA A 302 -38.32 10.99 -1.17
C ALA A 302 -38.98 11.87 -0.09
N THR A 303 -38.98 11.39 1.16
CA THR A 303 -39.41 12.17 2.32
C THR A 303 -38.39 13.27 2.66
N ALA A 304 -38.81 14.28 3.41
CA ALA A 304 -37.91 15.34 3.86
C ALA A 304 -36.72 14.76 4.66
N LEU A 305 -36.94 13.76 5.51
CA LEU A 305 -35.86 13.11 6.27
C LEU A 305 -34.86 12.41 5.35
N GLU A 306 -35.32 11.68 4.34
CA GLU A 306 -34.44 11.02 3.36
C GLU A 306 -33.60 12.05 2.60
N LEU A 307 -34.17 13.17 2.16
CA LEU A 307 -33.44 14.23 1.45
C LEU A 307 -32.37 14.86 2.35
N HIS A 308 -32.70 15.17 3.60
CA HIS A 308 -31.73 15.70 4.54
C HIS A 308 -30.62 14.71 4.88
N THR A 309 -30.96 13.41 4.98
CA THR A 309 -29.97 12.34 5.19
C THR A 309 -29.02 12.23 4.01
N MET A 310 -29.54 12.22 2.77
CA MET A 310 -28.72 12.22 1.56
C MET A 310 -27.79 13.44 1.50
N GLN A 311 -28.33 14.65 1.75
CA GLN A 311 -27.52 15.85 1.76
C GLN A 311 -26.39 15.79 2.79
N PHE A 312 -26.68 15.32 4.01
CA PHE A 312 -25.69 15.18 5.07
C PHE A 312 -24.60 14.16 4.72
N GLN A 313 -25.00 12.97 4.24
CA GLN A 313 -24.07 11.91 3.87
C GLN A 313 -23.18 12.30 2.68
N SER A 314 -23.67 13.10 1.75
CA SER A 314 -22.91 13.54 0.58
C SER A 314 -21.74 14.48 0.91
N PHE A 315 -21.58 14.87 2.17
CA PHE A 315 -20.42 15.60 2.66
C PHE A 315 -19.40 14.71 3.39
N TRP A 316 -19.67 13.42 3.50
CA TRP A 316 -18.71 12.48 4.09
C TRP A 316 -17.60 12.14 3.09
N ASN A 317 -16.39 11.94 3.61
CA ASN A 317 -15.19 11.63 2.83
C ASN A 317 -14.87 12.68 1.74
N SER A 318 -15.18 13.94 2.03
CA SER A 318 -14.99 15.04 1.09
C SER A 318 -13.62 15.72 1.20
N GLY A 319 -12.77 15.26 2.10
CA GLY A 319 -11.52 15.95 2.45
C GLY A 319 -10.61 16.20 1.25
N TRP A 320 -10.41 15.20 0.39
CA TRP A 320 -9.52 15.35 -0.76
C TRP A 320 -10.10 16.22 -1.90
N ILE A 321 -11.44 16.31 -2.04
CA ILE A 321 -12.09 17.10 -3.09
C ILE A 321 -11.71 18.60 -2.96
N TYR A 322 -11.56 19.09 -1.74
CA TYR A 322 -11.21 20.50 -1.50
C TYR A 322 -9.79 20.87 -1.92
N ASN A 323 -8.89 19.90 -1.95
CA ASN A 323 -7.47 20.13 -2.16
C ASN A 323 -7.07 20.05 -3.63
N VAL A 324 -8.01 19.68 -4.52
CA VAL A 324 -7.77 19.69 -5.96
C VAL A 324 -7.65 21.14 -6.44
N THR A 325 -6.51 21.48 -7.02
CA THR A 325 -6.21 22.81 -7.53
C THR A 325 -5.92 22.79 -9.02
N VAL A 326 -6.06 23.95 -9.65
CA VAL A 326 -5.71 24.10 -11.08
C VAL A 326 -4.22 23.97 -11.34
N ASP A 327 -3.40 24.14 -10.31
CA ASP A 327 -1.93 24.07 -10.41
C ASP A 327 -1.40 22.66 -10.20
N ASP A 328 -2.24 21.67 -9.85
CA ASP A 328 -1.85 20.27 -9.76
C ASP A 328 -1.84 19.65 -11.17
N PRO A 329 -0.66 19.28 -11.71
CA PRO A 329 -0.57 18.79 -13.09
C PRO A 329 -1.26 17.44 -13.30
N LYS A 330 -1.45 16.63 -12.25
CA LYS A 330 -2.09 15.31 -12.32
C LYS A 330 -3.61 15.40 -12.18
N LEU A 331 -4.10 16.27 -11.31
CA LEU A 331 -5.51 16.36 -10.90
C LEU A 331 -6.21 17.63 -11.39
N SER A 332 -5.52 18.53 -12.12
CA SER A 332 -6.07 19.79 -12.59
C SER A 332 -7.36 19.64 -13.43
N TRP A 333 -7.52 18.52 -14.10
CA TRP A 333 -8.73 18.18 -14.87
C TRP A 333 -9.97 17.96 -13.99
N LEU A 334 -9.78 17.64 -12.69
CA LEU A 334 -10.85 17.53 -11.69
C LEU A 334 -11.26 18.88 -11.10
N TYR A 335 -10.44 19.92 -11.27
CA TYR A 335 -10.65 21.21 -10.62
C TYR A 335 -12.03 21.83 -10.88
N PRO A 336 -12.62 21.81 -12.10
CA PRO A 336 -13.92 22.43 -12.32
C PRO A 336 -15.03 21.85 -11.44
N SER A 337 -15.10 20.53 -11.30
CA SER A 337 -16.08 19.87 -10.44
C SER A 337 -15.76 20.02 -8.95
N SER A 338 -14.49 20.00 -8.58
CA SER A 338 -14.03 20.26 -7.20
C SER A 338 -14.39 21.67 -6.74
N ALA A 339 -14.19 22.68 -7.59
CA ALA A 339 -14.58 24.07 -7.28
C ALA A 339 -16.10 24.19 -7.06
N ARG A 340 -16.92 23.47 -7.85
CA ARG A 340 -18.38 23.40 -7.66
C ARG A 340 -18.75 22.74 -6.33
N TYR A 341 -18.10 21.66 -5.98
CA TYR A 341 -18.31 21.00 -4.68
C TYR A 341 -18.01 21.95 -3.52
N SER A 342 -16.87 22.65 -3.57
CA SER A 342 -16.47 23.62 -2.55
C SER A 342 -17.47 24.79 -2.43
N GLU A 343 -18.04 25.26 -3.55
CA GLU A 343 -19.11 26.28 -3.55
C GLU A 343 -20.33 25.75 -2.79
N ILE A 344 -20.82 24.53 -3.09
CA ILE A 344 -21.99 23.92 -2.45
C ILE A 344 -21.72 23.72 -0.95
N TYR A 345 -20.55 23.23 -0.58
CA TYR A 345 -20.16 23.04 0.81
C TYR A 345 -20.22 24.34 1.61
N GLY A 346 -19.84 25.46 1.01
CA GLY A 346 -19.96 26.78 1.62
C GLY A 346 -21.40 27.28 1.83
N MET A 347 -22.38 26.68 1.14
CA MET A 347 -23.80 27.07 1.23
C MET A 347 -24.55 26.43 2.41
N THR A 348 -24.03 25.34 3.01
CA THR A 348 -24.79 24.49 3.91
C THR A 348 -24.19 24.37 5.30
N ARG A 349 -25.03 23.98 6.28
CA ARG A 349 -24.59 23.59 7.63
C ARG A 349 -24.27 22.10 7.68
N HIS A 350 -23.23 21.70 7.00
CA HIS A 350 -22.81 20.30 6.83
C HIS A 350 -22.43 19.56 8.13
N ASN A 351 -22.28 20.29 9.26
CA ASN A 351 -21.99 19.68 10.58
C ASN A 351 -23.24 19.28 11.38
N LEU A 352 -24.45 19.50 10.84
CA LEU A 352 -25.67 19.16 11.54
C LEU A 352 -26.08 17.70 11.28
N LYS A 353 -26.44 16.98 12.35
CA LYS A 353 -27.03 15.65 12.20
C LYS A 353 -28.42 15.73 11.54
N PRO A 354 -28.82 14.75 10.73
CA PRO A 354 -30.11 14.76 10.01
C PRO A 354 -31.32 15.11 10.88
N ALA A 355 -31.37 14.59 12.12
CA ALA A 355 -32.46 14.86 13.06
C ALA A 355 -32.54 16.31 13.58
N THR A 356 -31.53 17.13 13.32
CA THR A 356 -31.46 18.55 13.75
C THR A 356 -31.51 19.53 12.56
N ILE A 357 -31.55 19.02 11.32
CA ILE A 357 -31.68 19.82 10.11
C ILE A 357 -33.14 20.26 9.95
N MET A 358 -33.34 21.52 9.64
CA MET A 358 -34.65 22.10 9.34
C MET A 358 -34.91 22.13 7.84
N ASP A 359 -36.18 22.23 7.40
CA ASP A 359 -36.52 22.29 5.97
C ASP A 359 -35.82 23.41 5.21
N ASP A 360 -35.47 24.52 5.89
CA ASP A 360 -34.77 25.68 5.30
C ASP A 360 -33.27 25.39 5.06
N ASP A 361 -32.73 24.29 5.58
CA ASP A 361 -31.32 23.90 5.41
C ASP A 361 -31.11 22.98 4.18
N LEU A 362 -32.19 22.60 3.50
CA LEU A 362 -32.10 21.82 2.26
C LEU A 362 -31.62 22.73 1.11
N LEU A 363 -30.63 22.26 0.37
CA LEU A 363 -30.11 22.95 -0.84
C LEU A 363 -31.23 23.15 -1.87
N ALA A 364 -31.11 24.18 -2.71
CA ALA A 364 -31.95 24.31 -3.88
C ALA A 364 -31.80 23.07 -4.82
N ALA A 365 -32.85 22.75 -5.55
CA ALA A 365 -32.92 21.47 -6.29
C ALA A 365 -31.73 21.21 -7.22
N GLN A 366 -31.23 22.24 -7.91
CA GLN A 366 -30.05 22.06 -8.78
C GLN A 366 -28.76 21.85 -7.96
N ASP A 367 -28.58 22.60 -6.87
CA ASP A 367 -27.41 22.44 -6.00
C ASP A 367 -27.42 21.08 -5.30
N PHE A 368 -28.61 20.59 -4.95
CA PHE A 368 -28.79 19.24 -4.41
C PHE A 368 -28.46 18.15 -5.43
N LEU A 369 -28.90 18.32 -6.69
CA LEU A 369 -28.57 17.37 -7.75
C LEU A 369 -27.08 17.39 -8.09
N ASP A 370 -26.46 18.58 -8.15
CA ASP A 370 -25.03 18.71 -8.34
C ASP A 370 -24.26 18.03 -7.21
N LEU A 371 -24.67 18.23 -5.94
CA LEU A 371 -24.07 17.56 -4.80
C LEU A 371 -24.15 16.04 -4.92
N GLN A 372 -25.32 15.48 -5.28
CA GLN A 372 -25.48 14.05 -5.43
C GLN A 372 -24.56 13.51 -6.56
N ALA A 373 -24.55 14.15 -7.73
CA ALA A 373 -23.69 13.72 -8.84
C ALA A 373 -22.20 13.76 -8.44
N LEU A 374 -21.77 14.83 -7.79
CA LEU A 374 -20.38 15.00 -7.34
C LEU A 374 -20.00 13.98 -6.28
N TRP A 375 -20.87 13.70 -5.29
CA TRP A 375 -20.59 12.72 -4.26
C TRP A 375 -20.34 11.32 -4.83
N TYR A 376 -21.14 10.87 -5.80
CA TYR A 376 -20.93 9.59 -6.46
C TYR A 376 -19.71 9.60 -7.40
N LEU A 377 -19.46 10.69 -8.12
CA LEU A 377 -18.28 10.82 -8.99
C LEU A 377 -16.99 10.70 -8.19
N TYR A 378 -16.89 11.41 -7.07
CA TYR A 378 -15.67 11.45 -6.26
C TYR A 378 -15.44 10.20 -5.40
N GLN A 379 -16.26 9.18 -5.52
CA GLN A 379 -15.97 7.85 -5.01
C GLN A 379 -15.06 7.05 -5.94
N PHE A 380 -15.05 7.35 -7.24
CA PHE A 380 -14.18 6.67 -8.20
C PHE A 380 -12.70 7.01 -8.01
N SER A 381 -11.85 6.00 -8.21
CA SER A 381 -10.44 6.23 -8.46
C SER A 381 -10.24 6.97 -9.78
N PRO A 382 -9.55 8.12 -9.80
CA PRO A 382 -9.23 8.84 -11.04
C PRO A 382 -8.47 7.97 -12.05
N ASP A 383 -7.53 7.14 -11.59
CA ASP A 383 -6.71 6.31 -12.47
C ASP A 383 -7.45 5.12 -13.05
N TYR A 384 -8.38 4.56 -12.30
CA TYR A 384 -9.28 3.57 -12.85
C TYR A 384 -10.10 4.17 -14.00
N VAL A 385 -10.71 5.34 -13.75
CA VAL A 385 -11.54 6.05 -14.75
C VAL A 385 -10.74 6.48 -15.98
N LEU A 386 -9.48 6.87 -15.80
CA LEU A 386 -8.56 7.22 -16.89
C LEU A 386 -8.05 5.98 -17.65
N GLY A 387 -8.24 4.78 -17.10
CA GLY A 387 -7.74 3.54 -17.68
C GLY A 387 -6.23 3.33 -17.47
N ASN A 388 -5.64 3.95 -16.45
CA ASN A 388 -4.21 3.85 -16.18
C ASN A 388 -3.80 2.45 -15.74
N TYR A 389 -4.68 1.71 -15.03
CA TYR A 389 -4.45 0.31 -14.68
C TYR A 389 -4.72 -0.65 -15.83
N ASN A 390 -5.77 -0.36 -16.61
CA ASN A 390 -6.16 -1.13 -17.77
C ASN A 390 -6.92 -0.21 -18.72
N ALA A 391 -6.42 -0.04 -19.95
CA ALA A 391 -7.02 0.84 -20.95
C ALA A 391 -8.48 0.51 -21.26
N SER A 392 -8.93 -0.72 -21.03
CA SER A 392 -10.33 -1.12 -21.21
C SER A 392 -11.28 -0.57 -20.15
N HIS A 393 -10.76 -0.09 -19.01
CA HIS A 393 -11.54 0.51 -17.94
C HIS A 393 -11.81 2.01 -18.18
N ARG A 394 -11.13 2.63 -19.15
CA ARG A 394 -11.30 4.04 -19.44
C ARG A 394 -12.76 4.39 -19.78
N ASP A 395 -13.29 5.38 -19.08
CA ASP A 395 -14.64 5.91 -19.29
C ASP A 395 -14.62 7.40 -19.61
N ASP A 396 -14.64 7.74 -20.91
CA ASP A 396 -14.63 9.12 -21.38
C ASP A 396 -15.89 9.90 -20.97
N GLY A 397 -17.00 9.21 -20.66
CA GLY A 397 -18.22 9.82 -20.15
C GLY A 397 -18.05 10.30 -18.70
N LEU A 398 -17.45 9.48 -17.84
CA LEU A 398 -17.08 9.89 -16.48
C LEU A 398 -16.06 11.02 -16.50
N VAL A 399 -15.01 10.91 -17.35
CA VAL A 399 -14.01 11.98 -17.50
C VAL A 399 -14.69 13.31 -17.84
N ALA A 400 -15.61 13.33 -18.79
CA ALA A 400 -16.34 14.55 -19.17
C ALA A 400 -17.19 15.11 -18.02
N LEU A 401 -17.75 14.24 -17.15
CA LEU A 401 -18.52 14.69 -15.99
C LEU A 401 -17.61 15.27 -14.89
N PHE A 402 -16.42 14.73 -14.70
CA PHE A 402 -15.41 15.33 -13.79
C PHE A 402 -14.94 16.69 -14.27
N GLU A 403 -14.80 16.90 -15.58
CA GLU A 403 -14.44 18.20 -16.16
C GLU A 403 -15.58 19.22 -16.12
N GLN A 404 -16.82 18.79 -15.81
CA GLN A 404 -18.00 19.65 -15.77
C GLN A 404 -18.05 20.48 -14.49
N ALA A 405 -18.20 21.80 -14.60
CA ALA A 405 -18.21 22.75 -13.49
C ALA A 405 -19.58 22.88 -12.78
N GLY A 406 -20.45 21.88 -12.86
CA GLY A 406 -21.81 21.91 -12.29
C GLY A 406 -22.91 21.87 -13.33
N GLY A 407 -24.17 22.00 -12.91
CA GLY A 407 -25.34 21.91 -13.78
C GLY A 407 -25.60 20.48 -14.27
N TYR A 408 -25.32 19.49 -13.41
CA TYR A 408 -25.60 18.09 -13.71
C TYR A 408 -27.09 17.85 -13.93
N THR A 409 -27.40 16.88 -14.76
CA THR A 409 -28.76 16.41 -15.01
C THR A 409 -29.03 15.10 -14.27
N HIS A 410 -30.29 14.72 -14.14
CA HIS A 410 -30.63 13.40 -13.60
C HIS A 410 -30.04 12.26 -14.44
N ASP A 411 -29.99 12.42 -15.79
CA ASP A 411 -29.37 11.43 -16.66
C ASP A 411 -27.86 11.28 -16.41
N ASN A 412 -27.18 12.38 -16.04
CA ASN A 412 -25.78 12.31 -15.61
C ASN A 412 -25.63 11.50 -14.31
N LEU A 413 -26.50 11.75 -13.33
CA LEU A 413 -26.47 10.99 -12.06
C LEU A 413 -26.73 9.50 -12.31
N VAL A 414 -27.71 9.16 -13.13
CA VAL A 414 -28.00 7.75 -13.50
C VAL A 414 -26.80 7.11 -14.19
N TYR A 415 -26.16 7.82 -15.11
CA TYR A 415 -24.94 7.35 -15.78
C TYR A 415 -23.82 7.02 -14.79
N VAL A 416 -23.58 7.91 -13.82
CA VAL A 416 -22.58 7.70 -12.76
C VAL A 416 -22.91 6.46 -11.94
N LEU A 417 -24.17 6.28 -11.54
CA LEU A 417 -24.62 5.12 -10.76
C LEU A 417 -24.50 3.80 -11.55
N ASP A 418 -24.79 3.83 -12.84
CA ASP A 418 -24.63 2.65 -13.70
C ASP A 418 -23.15 2.31 -13.94
N ALA A 419 -22.29 3.33 -14.03
CA ALA A 419 -20.83 3.13 -14.09
C ALA A 419 -20.27 2.51 -12.79
N GLN A 420 -20.74 2.97 -11.61
CA GLN A 420 -20.37 2.33 -10.33
C GLN A 420 -20.81 0.87 -10.28
N HIS A 421 -22.03 0.59 -10.69
CA HIS A 421 -22.52 -0.79 -10.78
C HIS A 421 -21.63 -1.67 -11.69
N SER A 422 -21.23 -1.14 -12.85
CA SER A 422 -20.31 -1.84 -13.76
C SER A 422 -18.95 -2.10 -13.12
N GLN A 423 -18.38 -1.13 -12.39
CA GLN A 423 -17.09 -1.27 -11.74
C GLN A 423 -17.12 -2.33 -10.63
N MET A 424 -18.22 -2.45 -9.88
CA MET A 424 -18.39 -3.52 -8.89
C MET A 424 -18.08 -4.90 -9.47
N GLY A 425 -18.47 -5.15 -10.72
CA GLY A 425 -18.21 -6.40 -11.43
C GLY A 425 -16.75 -6.65 -11.81
N ASN A 426 -15.90 -5.63 -11.75
CA ASN A 426 -14.48 -5.73 -12.12
C ASN A 426 -13.57 -5.99 -10.89
N VAL A 427 -14.05 -5.79 -9.67
CA VAL A 427 -13.23 -5.93 -8.46
C VAL A 427 -12.66 -7.34 -8.35
N LEU A 428 -13.48 -8.36 -8.20
CA LEU A 428 -13.01 -9.75 -8.03
C LEU A 428 -12.15 -10.25 -9.21
N PRO A 429 -12.47 -9.96 -10.50
CA PRO A 429 -11.59 -10.29 -11.63
C PRO A 429 -10.17 -9.72 -11.50
N MET A 430 -9.98 -8.49 -11.03
CA MET A 430 -8.64 -7.90 -10.87
C MET A 430 -7.79 -8.72 -9.87
N TYR A 431 -8.35 -9.11 -8.74
CA TYR A 431 -7.66 -9.98 -7.78
C TYR A 431 -7.37 -11.37 -8.35
N SER A 432 -8.35 -11.96 -9.07
CA SER A 432 -8.21 -13.29 -9.67
C SER A 432 -7.14 -13.33 -10.77
N GLU A 433 -7.01 -12.28 -11.57
CA GLU A 433 -5.96 -12.17 -12.60
C GLU A 433 -4.56 -12.14 -11.96
N LEU A 434 -4.37 -11.38 -10.89
CA LEU A 434 -3.10 -11.34 -10.15
C LEU A 434 -2.80 -12.66 -9.44
N ALA A 435 -3.82 -13.33 -8.90
CA ALA A 435 -3.65 -14.66 -8.32
C ALA A 435 -3.26 -15.70 -9.38
N ALA A 436 -3.87 -15.66 -10.56
CA ALA A 436 -3.54 -16.55 -11.67
C ALA A 436 -2.12 -16.32 -12.22
N SER A 437 -1.58 -15.12 -12.12
CA SER A 437 -0.18 -14.80 -12.47
C SER A 437 0.83 -15.29 -11.43
N GLY A 438 0.40 -15.63 -10.22
CA GLY A 438 1.26 -15.98 -9.08
C GLY A 438 1.85 -14.78 -8.36
N GLN A 439 1.37 -13.58 -8.65
CA GLN A 439 1.78 -12.36 -7.94
C GLN A 439 1.03 -12.17 -6.62
N VAL A 440 -0.18 -12.70 -6.53
CA VAL A 440 -1.06 -12.58 -5.36
C VAL A 440 -1.45 -13.94 -4.82
N GLU A 441 -1.46 -14.08 -3.50
CA GLU A 441 -2.17 -15.14 -2.79
C GLU A 441 -3.50 -14.59 -2.27
N LEU A 442 -4.61 -15.29 -2.54
CA LEU A 442 -5.92 -14.95 -1.97
C LEU A 442 -6.23 -15.90 -0.81
N THR A 443 -6.66 -15.36 0.30
CA THR A 443 -6.95 -16.07 1.55
C THR A 443 -8.33 -15.75 2.07
N THR A 444 -8.84 -16.51 3.03
CA THR A 444 -10.19 -16.39 3.58
C THR A 444 -10.20 -15.99 5.05
N THR A 445 -11.39 -15.77 5.55
CA THR A 445 -11.79 -15.55 6.95
C THR A 445 -13.04 -16.40 7.20
N PRO A 446 -13.45 -16.73 8.44
CA PRO A 446 -14.79 -17.27 8.70
C PRO A 446 -15.89 -16.35 8.13
N TYR A 447 -16.97 -16.90 7.59
CA TYR A 447 -17.89 -16.25 6.63
C TYR A 447 -18.33 -14.82 7.01
N TYR A 448 -18.92 -14.65 8.21
CA TYR A 448 -19.42 -13.36 8.71
C TYR A 448 -18.49 -12.72 9.74
N HIS A 449 -17.22 -13.09 9.71
CA HIS A 449 -16.18 -12.49 10.55
C HIS A 449 -16.39 -12.66 12.07
N PRO A 450 -16.82 -13.83 12.60
CA PRO A 450 -16.98 -14.02 14.03
C PRO A 450 -15.65 -14.18 14.77
N ILE A 451 -15.59 -13.76 16.03
CA ILE A 451 -14.47 -14.06 16.92
C ILE A 451 -14.53 -15.54 17.33
N MET A 452 -13.88 -16.42 16.53
CA MET A 452 -13.93 -17.87 16.76
C MET A 452 -13.58 -18.28 18.20
N PRO A 453 -12.54 -17.71 18.87
CA PRO A 453 -12.28 -18.02 20.26
C PRO A 453 -13.48 -17.82 21.19
N LEU A 454 -14.28 -16.77 21.00
CA LEU A 454 -15.49 -16.54 21.80
C LEU A 454 -16.59 -17.56 21.49
N LEU A 455 -16.70 -18.03 20.25
CA LEU A 455 -17.63 -19.11 19.91
C LEU A 455 -17.20 -20.44 20.55
N MET A 456 -15.90 -20.73 20.63
CA MET A 456 -15.33 -21.96 21.20
C MET A 456 -15.27 -21.99 22.74
N MET A 457 -15.37 -20.85 23.42
CA MET A 457 -15.32 -20.79 24.89
C MET A 457 -16.61 -21.28 25.55
N ASN A 458 -16.46 -21.92 26.72
CA ASN A 458 -17.55 -22.27 27.64
C ASN A 458 -17.91 -21.10 28.58
N GLY A 459 -18.16 -19.93 27.99
CA GLY A 459 -18.44 -18.70 28.73
C GLY A 459 -17.15 -18.01 29.23
N TRP A 460 -17.31 -16.78 29.74
CA TRP A 460 -16.21 -15.94 30.22
C TRP A 460 -16.66 -14.93 31.27
N ARG A 461 -15.66 -14.28 31.85
CA ARG A 461 -15.86 -13.11 32.72
C ARG A 461 -14.70 -12.17 32.51
N PHE A 462 -14.98 -11.01 31.97
CA PHE A 462 -14.00 -9.94 31.75
C PHE A 462 -14.11 -8.83 32.82
N GLU A 463 -13.55 -7.66 32.52
CA GLU A 463 -13.37 -6.57 33.47
C GLU A 463 -14.68 -5.93 33.97
N ASP A 464 -15.75 -5.96 33.19
CA ASP A 464 -17.07 -5.48 33.58
C ASP A 464 -17.66 -6.23 34.80
N GLY A 465 -17.08 -7.40 35.11
CA GLY A 465 -17.53 -8.29 36.17
C GLY A 465 -18.81 -9.05 35.84
N ILE A 466 -19.41 -8.85 34.69
CA ILE A 466 -20.53 -9.63 34.18
C ILE A 466 -20.00 -10.95 33.63
N SER A 467 -20.68 -12.04 33.99
CA SER A 467 -20.32 -13.36 33.45
C SER A 467 -21.27 -13.72 32.32
N VAL A 468 -20.73 -14.08 31.19
CA VAL A 468 -21.46 -14.71 30.11
C VAL A 468 -21.31 -16.22 30.25
N ASN A 469 -22.43 -16.93 30.39
CA ASN A 469 -22.44 -18.39 30.52
C ASN A 469 -23.04 -18.99 29.25
N LYS A 470 -22.25 -19.73 28.51
CA LYS A 470 -22.61 -20.48 27.33
C LYS A 470 -21.80 -21.76 27.24
N GLU A 471 -22.26 -22.69 26.45
CA GLU A 471 -21.45 -23.82 26.00
C GLU A 471 -20.67 -23.40 24.72
N ALA A 472 -19.59 -24.10 24.42
CA ALA A 472 -18.89 -23.90 23.14
C ALA A 472 -19.80 -24.22 21.95
N TRP A 473 -19.63 -23.50 20.85
CA TRP A 473 -20.38 -23.69 19.59
C TRP A 473 -19.45 -24.09 18.43
N PRO A 474 -18.78 -25.25 18.50
CA PRO A 474 -17.86 -25.68 17.44
C PRO A 474 -18.56 -25.90 16.10
N GLU A 475 -19.84 -26.28 16.12
CA GLU A 475 -20.65 -26.46 14.91
C GLU A 475 -20.90 -25.15 14.17
N ASP A 476 -21.03 -24.01 14.87
CA ASP A 476 -21.20 -22.70 14.25
C ASP A 476 -19.87 -22.27 13.61
N VAL A 477 -18.74 -22.46 14.31
CA VAL A 477 -17.39 -22.24 13.74
C VAL A 477 -17.18 -23.08 12.48
N GLN A 478 -17.53 -24.38 12.53
CA GLN A 478 -17.41 -25.28 11.38
C GLN A 478 -18.29 -24.83 10.21
N SER A 479 -19.52 -24.40 10.48
CA SER A 479 -20.44 -23.89 9.44
C SER A 479 -19.90 -22.64 8.77
N GLN A 480 -19.43 -21.66 9.55
CA GLN A 480 -18.86 -20.43 9.02
C GLN A 480 -17.58 -20.67 8.19
N LEU A 481 -16.72 -21.60 8.61
CA LEU A 481 -15.53 -21.98 7.86
C LEU A 481 -15.88 -22.70 6.54
N VAL A 482 -16.73 -23.73 6.61
CA VAL A 482 -17.08 -24.54 5.42
C VAL A 482 -17.81 -23.70 4.38
N THR A 483 -18.82 -22.92 4.79
CA THR A 483 -19.57 -22.08 3.85
C THR A 483 -18.70 -20.96 3.24
N GLY A 484 -17.73 -20.43 3.98
CA GLY A 484 -16.76 -19.50 3.46
C GLY A 484 -15.88 -20.12 2.39
N MET A 485 -15.36 -21.32 2.63
CA MET A 485 -14.57 -22.08 1.67
C MET A 485 -15.37 -22.47 0.41
N ASP A 486 -16.65 -22.81 0.58
CA ASP A 486 -17.54 -23.14 -0.54
C ASP A 486 -17.81 -21.92 -1.42
N LEU A 487 -18.00 -20.73 -0.84
CA LEU A 487 -18.16 -19.48 -1.59
C LEU A 487 -16.91 -19.14 -2.41
N PHE A 488 -15.72 -19.33 -1.82
CA PHE A 488 -14.47 -19.12 -2.56
C PHE A 488 -14.36 -20.04 -3.77
N ASP A 489 -14.70 -21.32 -3.61
CA ASP A 489 -14.70 -22.28 -4.71
C ASP A 489 -15.74 -21.91 -5.79
N GLU A 490 -16.91 -21.43 -5.39
CA GLU A 490 -17.97 -21.02 -6.31
C GLU A 490 -17.59 -19.76 -7.10
N GLU A 491 -17.06 -18.71 -6.42
CA GLU A 491 -16.86 -17.40 -7.04
C GLU A 491 -15.47 -17.21 -7.65
N LEU A 492 -14.44 -17.84 -7.09
CA LEU A 492 -13.05 -17.68 -7.50
C LEU A 492 -12.42 -18.97 -8.07
N GLY A 493 -13.10 -20.13 -7.96
CA GLY A 493 -12.73 -21.39 -8.59
C GLY A 493 -11.64 -22.19 -7.86
N PHE A 494 -11.37 -21.88 -6.59
CA PHE A 494 -10.42 -22.61 -5.75
C PHE A 494 -10.73 -22.43 -4.26
N ARG A 495 -10.16 -23.33 -3.43
CA ARG A 495 -10.19 -23.23 -1.97
C ARG A 495 -8.89 -22.63 -1.45
N PRO A 496 -8.89 -21.53 -0.70
CA PRO A 496 -7.68 -20.95 -0.14
C PRO A 496 -7.03 -21.85 0.91
N THR A 497 -5.72 -21.77 1.05
CA THR A 497 -4.95 -22.52 2.05
C THR A 497 -4.49 -21.64 3.22
N GLY A 498 -4.62 -20.33 3.10
CA GLY A 498 -4.32 -19.35 4.13
C GLY A 498 -5.58 -18.73 4.72
N MET A 499 -5.50 -18.30 5.96
CA MET A 499 -6.60 -17.67 6.68
C MET A 499 -6.14 -16.48 7.52
N TRP A 500 -6.92 -15.42 7.45
CA TRP A 500 -6.92 -14.36 8.46
C TRP A 500 -8.04 -14.65 9.46
N PRO A 501 -7.77 -15.18 10.66
CA PRO A 501 -8.80 -15.27 11.69
C PRO A 501 -9.37 -13.88 11.97
N SER A 502 -10.69 -13.79 12.14
CA SER A 502 -11.35 -12.52 12.40
C SER A 502 -10.64 -11.74 13.52
N GLU A 503 -10.23 -10.49 13.23
CA GLU A 503 -9.45 -9.66 14.16
C GLU A 503 -8.13 -10.28 14.62
N GLN A 504 -7.54 -11.16 13.80
CA GLN A 504 -6.36 -11.97 14.19
C GLN A 504 -6.55 -12.70 15.53
N SER A 505 -7.80 -12.98 15.89
CA SER A 505 -8.13 -13.66 17.14
C SER A 505 -7.82 -15.14 17.05
N VAL A 506 -7.06 -15.64 18.02
CA VAL A 506 -6.62 -17.04 18.09
C VAL A 506 -6.87 -17.65 19.46
N SER A 507 -7.05 -18.96 19.48
CA SER A 507 -7.04 -19.79 20.69
C SER A 507 -6.64 -21.23 20.34
N PRO A 508 -6.17 -22.03 21.32
CA PRO A 508 -5.83 -23.43 21.05
C PRO A 508 -6.99 -24.26 20.47
N ASP A 509 -8.21 -23.98 20.89
CA ASP A 509 -9.39 -24.78 20.53
C ASP A 509 -9.81 -24.61 19.06
N MET A 510 -9.46 -23.50 18.40
CA MET A 510 -9.82 -23.25 17.00
C MET A 510 -8.88 -23.93 15.98
N VAL A 511 -7.68 -24.34 16.39
CA VAL A 511 -6.65 -24.87 15.47
C VAL A 511 -7.15 -26.11 14.74
N GLN A 512 -7.81 -27.02 15.42
CA GLN A 512 -8.32 -28.25 14.81
C GLN A 512 -9.43 -27.98 13.77
N PRO A 513 -10.51 -27.22 14.07
CA PRO A 513 -11.50 -26.84 13.05
C PRO A 513 -10.91 -26.14 11.83
N VAL A 514 -9.91 -25.28 12.02
CA VAL A 514 -9.21 -24.59 10.93
C VAL A 514 -8.42 -25.58 10.05
N SER A 515 -7.68 -26.50 10.66
CA SER A 515 -6.98 -27.57 9.93
C SER A 515 -7.94 -28.51 9.17
N ASP A 516 -9.10 -28.83 9.78
CA ASP A 516 -10.08 -29.77 9.21
C ASP A 516 -10.70 -29.26 7.89
N VAL A 517 -10.78 -27.96 7.67
CA VAL A 517 -11.26 -27.38 6.40
C VAL A 517 -10.17 -27.21 5.36
N GLY A 518 -8.93 -27.60 5.67
CA GLY A 518 -7.80 -27.61 4.74
C GLY A 518 -6.95 -26.34 4.76
N ILE A 519 -7.13 -25.45 5.73
CA ILE A 519 -6.25 -24.30 5.96
C ILE A 519 -4.89 -24.82 6.46
N GLN A 520 -3.82 -24.37 5.82
CA GLN A 520 -2.44 -24.77 6.11
C GLN A 520 -1.70 -23.72 6.94
N TRP A 521 -2.10 -22.45 6.83
CA TRP A 521 -1.52 -21.37 7.62
C TRP A 521 -2.57 -20.33 8.03
N MET A 522 -2.29 -19.66 9.16
CA MET A 522 -3.08 -18.53 9.64
C MET A 522 -2.17 -17.41 10.15
N ILE A 523 -2.72 -16.21 10.32
CA ILE A 523 -1.99 -15.04 10.82
C ILE A 523 -2.55 -14.56 12.15
N THR A 524 -1.66 -14.12 13.05
CA THR A 524 -2.03 -13.36 14.25
C THR A 524 -0.95 -12.33 14.59
N ASP A 525 -1.08 -11.63 15.70
CA ASP A 525 -0.16 -10.54 16.11
C ASP A 525 1.01 -11.07 16.97
N GLU A 526 2.14 -10.35 16.95
CA GLU A 526 3.32 -10.64 17.77
C GLU A 526 3.00 -10.73 19.28
N ILE A 527 2.00 -9.98 19.75
CA ILE A 527 1.58 -10.01 21.16
C ILE A 527 1.06 -11.39 21.56
N ASN A 528 0.40 -12.11 20.63
CA ASN A 528 -0.03 -13.47 20.87
C ASN A 528 1.15 -14.45 20.85
N LEU A 529 2.19 -14.19 20.02
CA LEU A 529 3.43 -14.95 20.07
C LEU A 529 4.14 -14.77 21.40
N ALA A 530 4.30 -13.52 21.87
CA ALA A 530 4.89 -13.20 23.15
C ALA A 530 4.15 -13.83 24.35
N GLY A 531 2.83 -14.03 24.22
CA GLY A 531 2.01 -14.73 25.22
C GLY A 531 2.08 -16.27 25.13
N SER A 532 2.66 -16.81 24.06
CA SER A 532 2.71 -18.25 23.76
C SER A 532 3.94 -18.93 24.36
N THR A 533 3.92 -20.27 24.39
CA THR A 533 5.05 -21.07 24.85
C THR A 533 5.60 -21.98 23.76
N ASP A 534 6.92 -22.11 23.74
CA ASP A 534 7.65 -23.05 22.86
C ASP A 534 7.46 -24.52 23.30
N SER A 535 8.04 -25.45 22.53
CA SER A 535 7.99 -26.89 22.80
C SER A 535 8.61 -27.31 24.15
N ASP A 536 9.46 -26.48 24.74
CA ASP A 536 10.07 -26.70 26.04
C ASP A 536 9.26 -26.06 27.20
N GLY A 537 8.17 -25.35 26.85
CA GLY A 537 7.29 -24.64 27.80
C GLY A 537 7.80 -23.29 28.24
N ASN A 538 8.79 -22.71 27.55
CA ASN A 538 9.28 -21.35 27.82
C ASN A 538 8.41 -20.34 27.04
N GLN A 539 8.22 -19.17 27.63
CA GLN A 539 7.61 -18.04 26.93
C GLN A 539 8.50 -17.60 25.77
N ILE A 540 7.91 -17.33 24.63
CA ILE A 540 8.62 -16.93 23.42
C ILE A 540 8.99 -15.44 23.52
N ASP A 541 10.26 -15.13 23.33
CA ASP A 541 10.78 -13.76 23.36
C ASP A 541 10.73 -13.17 21.96
N THR A 542 9.84 -12.18 21.76
CA THR A 542 9.64 -11.50 20.48
C THR A 542 10.63 -10.36 20.22
N ASP A 543 11.45 -9.96 21.23
CA ASP A 543 12.58 -9.06 21.02
C ASP A 543 13.73 -9.75 20.25
N VAL A 544 13.67 -11.07 20.08
CA VAL A 544 14.58 -11.86 19.24
C VAL A 544 14.04 -11.93 17.83
N ALA A 545 14.73 -11.29 16.87
CA ALA A 545 14.27 -11.16 15.49
C ALA A 545 13.96 -12.53 14.84
N SER A 546 14.78 -13.55 15.09
CA SER A 546 14.56 -14.90 14.55
C SER A 546 13.34 -15.64 15.15
N ASN A 547 12.74 -15.15 16.22
CA ASN A 547 11.48 -15.69 16.72
C ASN A 547 10.28 -15.02 16.06
N LEU A 548 10.32 -13.70 15.88
CA LEU A 548 9.22 -12.94 15.28
C LEU A 548 9.15 -13.14 13.75
N ALA A 549 10.28 -13.06 13.07
CA ALA A 549 10.38 -13.23 11.63
C ALA A 549 10.43 -14.73 11.23
N MET A 550 9.55 -15.55 11.81
CA MET A 550 9.47 -16.98 11.53
C MET A 550 8.04 -17.50 11.72
N PRO A 551 7.50 -18.27 10.78
CA PRO A 551 6.28 -19.04 11.03
C PRO A 551 6.51 -20.11 12.11
N TRP A 552 5.50 -20.35 12.94
CA TRP A 552 5.52 -21.37 13.97
C TRP A 552 4.42 -22.39 13.74
N MET A 553 4.72 -23.68 13.93
CA MET A 553 3.70 -24.72 13.82
C MET A 553 2.88 -24.82 15.10
N VAL A 554 1.57 -24.83 14.97
CA VAL A 554 0.63 -25.05 16.07
C VAL A 554 -0.16 -26.34 15.79
N THR A 555 -0.29 -27.20 16.79
CA THR A 555 -0.98 -28.47 16.66
C THR A 555 -2.33 -28.43 17.39
N GLY A 556 -3.40 -28.80 16.69
CA GLY A 556 -4.74 -28.92 17.23
C GLY A 556 -4.94 -30.19 18.08
N ALA A 557 -6.10 -30.29 18.71
CA ALA A 557 -6.40 -31.35 19.68
C ALA A 557 -6.33 -32.77 19.10
N ASP A 558 -6.71 -32.95 17.82
CA ASP A 558 -6.70 -34.25 17.14
C ASP A 558 -5.51 -34.42 16.18
N GLY A 559 -4.50 -33.53 16.29
CA GLY A 559 -3.25 -33.61 15.57
C GLY A 559 -3.25 -32.89 14.20
N GLY A 560 -4.25 -32.07 13.93
CA GLY A 560 -4.23 -31.14 12.80
C GLY A 560 -3.16 -30.07 13.02
N GLU A 561 -2.38 -29.74 12.00
CA GLU A 561 -1.29 -28.77 12.08
C GLU A 561 -1.60 -27.55 11.23
N VAL A 562 -1.34 -26.36 11.78
CA VAL A 562 -1.49 -25.05 11.09
C VAL A 562 -0.24 -24.23 11.36
N ALA A 563 0.45 -23.81 10.30
CA ALA A 563 1.53 -22.83 10.43
C ALA A 563 0.95 -21.48 10.80
N THR A 564 1.47 -20.82 11.82
CA THR A 564 1.01 -19.50 12.26
C THR A 564 2.11 -18.49 11.98
N ILE A 565 1.81 -17.48 11.18
CA ILE A 565 2.68 -16.33 10.95
C ILE A 565 2.28 -15.19 11.87
N PHE A 566 3.25 -14.36 12.23
CA PHE A 566 3.05 -13.30 13.20
C PHE A 566 3.32 -11.95 12.57
N ARG A 567 2.34 -11.06 12.69
CA ARG A 567 2.44 -9.67 12.25
C ARG A 567 3.51 -8.95 13.07
N ASP A 568 4.50 -8.37 12.43
CA ASP A 568 5.36 -7.38 13.06
C ASP A 568 4.53 -6.11 13.29
N ARG A 569 4.26 -5.83 14.56
CA ARG A 569 3.37 -4.75 14.97
C ARG A 569 3.96 -3.39 14.68
N VAL A 570 5.27 -3.24 14.89
CA VAL A 570 5.95 -1.94 14.77
C VAL A 570 5.83 -1.42 13.34
N ILE A 571 6.23 -2.20 12.36
CA ILE A 571 6.23 -1.73 10.97
C ILE A 571 4.82 -1.67 10.39
N SER A 572 3.93 -2.59 10.77
CA SER A 572 2.53 -2.57 10.32
C SER A 572 1.79 -1.34 10.86
N ASP A 573 2.00 -0.99 12.14
CA ASP A 573 1.40 0.20 12.75
C ASP A 573 2.00 1.51 12.22
N ARG A 574 3.27 1.52 11.79
CA ARG A 574 3.84 2.68 11.09
C ARG A 574 3.08 2.96 9.79
N ILE A 575 2.83 1.93 8.99
CA ILE A 575 2.05 2.08 7.76
C ILE A 575 0.64 2.59 8.07
N ALA A 576 -0.04 1.95 9.02
CA ALA A 576 -1.44 2.23 9.31
C ALA A 576 -1.68 3.60 9.96
N PHE A 577 -0.74 4.12 10.79
CA PHE A 577 -1.01 5.26 11.68
C PHE A 577 0.04 6.39 11.62
N GLN A 578 1.20 6.19 10.98
CA GLN A 578 2.28 7.17 11.00
C GLN A 578 2.65 7.67 9.61
N TYR A 579 2.70 6.80 8.62
CA TYR A 579 3.15 7.16 7.27
C TYR A 579 2.24 8.16 6.57
N GLY A 580 0.95 8.23 6.95
CA GLY A 580 0.04 9.27 6.48
C GLY A 580 0.52 10.71 6.73
N SER A 581 1.38 10.93 7.72
CA SER A 581 1.96 12.24 8.03
C SER A 581 3.33 12.49 7.37
N MET A 582 3.83 11.56 6.57
CA MET A 582 5.14 11.63 5.92
C MET A 582 4.99 11.80 4.40
N SER A 583 6.04 12.30 3.73
CA SER A 583 6.06 12.19 2.28
C SER A 583 6.13 10.72 1.85
N PRO A 584 5.57 10.35 0.69
CA PRO A 584 5.63 8.98 0.17
C PRO A 584 7.05 8.40 0.15
N GLN A 585 8.03 9.19 -0.29
CA GLN A 585 9.45 8.83 -0.35
C GLN A 585 10.04 8.58 1.04
N ALA A 586 9.76 9.47 2.00
CA ALA A 586 10.25 9.34 3.37
C ALA A 586 9.64 8.11 4.06
N ALA A 587 8.35 7.86 3.87
CA ALA A 587 7.67 6.68 4.41
C ALA A 587 8.23 5.37 3.83
N ALA A 588 8.42 5.33 2.51
CA ALA A 588 9.02 4.16 1.86
C ALA A 588 10.47 3.94 2.29
N SER A 589 11.26 5.02 2.49
CA SER A 589 12.64 4.92 3.00
C SER A 589 12.68 4.37 4.43
N ASP A 590 11.80 4.86 5.32
CA ASP A 590 11.69 4.37 6.71
C ASP A 590 11.32 2.89 6.74
N PHE A 591 10.40 2.47 5.86
CA PHE A 591 10.02 1.07 5.72
C PHE A 591 11.23 0.19 5.33
N ILE A 592 11.94 0.55 4.27
CA ILE A 592 13.10 -0.19 3.78
C ILE A 592 14.18 -0.27 4.87
N SER A 593 14.49 0.86 5.53
CA SER A 593 15.46 0.88 6.63
C SER A 593 15.07 -0.07 7.76
N TYR A 594 13.79 -0.14 8.11
CA TYR A 594 13.32 -1.08 9.13
C TYR A 594 13.54 -2.54 8.73
N VAL A 595 13.23 -2.89 7.48
CA VAL A 595 13.42 -4.28 6.99
C VAL A 595 14.92 -4.64 6.95
N ASP A 596 15.77 -3.70 6.54
CA ASP A 596 17.23 -3.90 6.59
C ASP A 596 17.75 -4.03 8.03
N ASP A 597 17.20 -3.28 8.97
CA ASP A 597 17.53 -3.41 10.40
C ASP A 597 17.17 -4.80 10.93
N VAL A 598 15.98 -5.33 10.60
CA VAL A 598 15.58 -6.70 10.97
C VAL A 598 16.51 -7.73 10.34
N ARG A 599 16.83 -7.58 9.05
CA ARG A 599 17.80 -8.45 8.38
C ARG A 599 19.16 -8.43 9.09
N GLN A 600 19.68 -7.24 9.47
CA GLN A 600 20.93 -7.12 10.18
C GLN A 600 20.87 -7.78 11.58
N GLN A 601 19.77 -7.66 12.30
CA GLN A 601 19.56 -8.35 13.59
C GLN A 601 19.63 -9.87 13.41
N LEU A 602 19.00 -10.43 12.38
CA LEU A 602 19.11 -11.86 12.08
C LEU A 602 20.56 -12.30 11.82
N LEU A 603 21.33 -11.51 11.07
CA LEU A 603 22.75 -11.76 10.83
C LEU A 603 23.57 -11.70 12.12
N ASP A 604 23.30 -10.72 13.00
CA ASP A 604 23.96 -10.58 14.31
C ASP A 604 23.62 -11.74 15.26
N GLU A 605 22.41 -12.32 15.13
CA GLU A 605 22.03 -13.57 15.80
C GLU A 605 22.67 -14.82 15.19
N GLY A 606 23.43 -14.67 14.08
CA GLY A 606 24.05 -15.78 13.34
C GLY A 606 23.05 -16.61 12.54
N LYS A 607 21.94 -16.01 12.14
CA LYS A 607 20.88 -16.60 11.32
C LYS A 607 21.05 -16.24 9.85
N ASP A 608 20.51 -17.08 8.97
CA ASP A 608 20.39 -16.80 7.55
C ASP A 608 19.05 -16.07 7.30
N PRO A 609 19.04 -14.80 6.87
CA PRO A 609 17.80 -14.08 6.62
C PRO A 609 16.89 -14.74 5.57
N SER A 610 17.45 -15.47 4.60
CA SER A 610 16.67 -16.17 3.56
C SER A 610 15.80 -17.30 4.12
N GLU A 611 16.09 -17.81 5.31
CA GLU A 611 15.31 -18.80 6.03
C GLU A 611 14.21 -18.17 6.92
N HIS A 612 14.03 -16.84 6.89
CA HIS A 612 13.12 -16.10 7.74
C HIS A 612 12.07 -15.35 6.92
N LEU A 613 10.92 -15.09 7.54
CA LEU A 613 9.77 -14.40 6.94
C LEU A 613 9.33 -13.25 7.85
N LEU A 614 9.67 -12.03 7.50
CA LEU A 614 9.09 -10.84 8.13
C LEU A 614 7.67 -10.65 7.58
N THR A 615 6.69 -10.42 8.47
CA THR A 615 5.29 -10.29 8.08
C THR A 615 4.73 -8.91 8.42
N VAL A 616 4.29 -8.20 7.41
CA VAL A 616 3.52 -6.96 7.51
C VAL A 616 2.06 -7.28 7.27
N ALA A 617 1.18 -6.84 8.15
CA ALA A 617 -0.24 -7.13 8.03
C ALA A 617 -1.11 -6.00 8.57
N LEU A 618 -2.09 -5.55 7.78
CA LEU A 618 -3.00 -4.46 8.14
C LEU A 618 -4.33 -4.56 7.37
N ALA A 619 -5.33 -3.80 7.84
CA ALA A 619 -6.59 -3.65 7.12
C ALA A 619 -6.34 -2.96 5.77
N GLY A 620 -6.90 -3.53 4.71
CA GLY A 620 -6.67 -3.06 3.34
C GLY A 620 -7.38 -1.75 3.01
N GLU A 621 -8.37 -1.37 3.80
CA GLU A 621 -9.10 -0.11 3.65
C GLU A 621 -8.41 1.08 4.33
N ASN A 622 -7.34 0.85 5.10
CA ASN A 622 -6.65 1.93 5.82
C ASN A 622 -6.07 3.02 4.91
N TRP A 623 -5.81 2.70 3.65
CA TRP A 623 -5.34 3.67 2.66
C TRP A 623 -6.27 4.88 2.50
N MET A 624 -7.59 4.66 2.54
CA MET A 624 -8.60 5.70 2.45
C MET A 624 -8.59 6.64 3.65
N PHE A 625 -8.21 6.13 4.83
CA PHE A 625 -8.30 6.86 6.09
C PHE A 625 -6.96 7.43 6.57
N MET A 626 -5.86 7.18 5.88
CA MET A 626 -4.57 7.77 6.19
C MET A 626 -4.61 9.27 5.92
N SER A 627 -4.61 10.07 6.99
CA SER A 627 -5.09 11.45 7.01
C SER A 627 -4.38 12.40 6.06
N ASP A 628 -3.10 12.22 5.77
CA ASP A 628 -2.36 13.11 4.88
C ASP A 628 -2.21 12.54 3.45
N PHE A 629 -2.44 11.26 3.26
CA PHE A 629 -2.67 10.69 1.92
C PHE A 629 -4.03 11.11 1.33
N GLN A 630 -4.94 11.59 2.16
CA GLN A 630 -6.25 12.12 1.72
C GLN A 630 -6.15 13.32 0.78
N HIS A 631 -4.98 13.95 0.70
CA HIS A 631 -4.91 15.21 -0.01
C HIS A 631 -4.99 15.04 -1.52
N HIS A 632 -4.54 13.92 -2.08
CA HIS A 632 -4.46 13.82 -3.53
C HIS A 632 -4.75 12.45 -4.15
N ASP A 633 -4.47 11.31 -3.50
CA ASP A 633 -4.51 10.00 -4.18
C ASP A 633 -4.69 8.78 -3.25
N ASN A 634 -5.40 8.88 -2.14
CA ASN A 634 -5.75 7.74 -1.26
C ASN A 634 -4.56 6.80 -0.90
N GLY A 635 -3.42 7.37 -0.52
CA GLY A 635 -2.21 6.60 -0.19
C GLY A 635 -1.45 6.04 -1.39
N ARG A 636 -1.93 6.25 -2.58
CA ARG A 636 -1.41 5.74 -3.83
C ARG A 636 0.03 6.12 -4.13
N PRO A 637 0.48 7.39 -3.97
CA PRO A 637 1.87 7.74 -4.19
C PRO A 637 2.83 7.00 -3.27
N PHE A 638 2.40 6.67 -2.04
CA PHE A 638 3.18 5.82 -1.14
C PHE A 638 3.24 4.37 -1.64
N MET A 639 2.12 3.79 -2.07
CA MET A 639 2.09 2.42 -2.58
C MET A 639 2.95 2.25 -3.84
N ASP A 640 2.87 3.21 -4.78
CA ASP A 640 3.70 3.25 -5.98
C ASP A 640 5.20 3.25 -5.62
N GLU A 641 5.61 4.14 -4.72
CA GLU A 641 6.98 4.27 -4.27
C GLU A 641 7.44 3.04 -3.49
N TRP A 642 6.60 2.54 -2.57
CA TRP A 642 6.88 1.39 -1.72
C TRP A 642 7.08 0.10 -2.54
N TYR A 643 6.12 -0.24 -3.41
CA TYR A 643 6.22 -1.44 -4.24
C TYR A 643 7.38 -1.36 -5.23
N SER A 644 7.60 -0.19 -5.82
CA SER A 644 8.72 0.07 -6.72
C SER A 644 10.08 -0.15 -6.03
N ARG A 645 10.22 0.25 -4.76
CA ARG A 645 11.45 0.00 -3.99
C ARG A 645 11.60 -1.45 -3.60
N LEU A 646 10.53 -2.10 -3.10
CA LEU A 646 10.56 -3.52 -2.74
C LEU A 646 10.94 -4.41 -3.93
N ASP A 647 10.38 -4.11 -5.09
CA ASP A 647 10.67 -4.87 -6.32
C ASP A 647 12.16 -4.88 -6.66
N ARG A 648 12.80 -3.75 -6.46
CA ARG A 648 14.20 -3.51 -6.84
C ARG A 648 15.22 -3.75 -5.73
N HIS A 649 14.81 -3.84 -4.46
CA HIS A 649 15.74 -3.93 -3.34
C HIS A 649 16.48 -5.28 -3.31
N PRO A 650 17.81 -5.31 -3.26
CA PRO A 650 18.58 -6.58 -3.36
C PRO A 650 18.44 -7.47 -2.12
N SER A 651 18.27 -6.87 -0.95
CA SER A 651 18.22 -7.59 0.34
C SER A 651 16.81 -8.04 0.75
N ILE A 652 15.77 -7.73 -0.06
CA ILE A 652 14.37 -8.03 0.25
C ILE A 652 13.77 -8.87 -0.88
N VAL A 653 13.13 -9.98 -0.54
CA VAL A 653 12.32 -10.80 -1.46
C VAL A 653 10.89 -10.74 -0.99
N THR A 654 10.00 -10.13 -1.78
CA THR A 654 8.57 -10.24 -1.50
C THR A 654 8.06 -11.62 -1.89
N THR A 655 7.33 -12.26 -1.00
CA THR A 655 6.79 -13.62 -1.17
C THR A 655 5.40 -13.73 -0.56
N THR A 656 4.68 -14.78 -0.92
CA THR A 656 3.45 -15.11 -0.19
C THR A 656 3.76 -16.12 0.91
N PRO A 657 2.96 -16.19 1.99
CA PRO A 657 3.16 -17.19 3.04
C PRO A 657 3.17 -18.62 2.51
N SER A 658 2.27 -18.96 1.58
CA SER A 658 2.24 -20.32 0.99
C SER A 658 3.50 -20.62 0.18
N GLU A 659 4.05 -19.67 -0.56
CA GLU A 659 5.32 -19.85 -1.28
C GLU A 659 6.49 -20.05 -0.33
N PHE A 660 6.57 -19.28 0.75
CA PHE A 660 7.60 -19.46 1.77
C PHE A 660 7.51 -20.84 2.40
N LEU A 661 6.33 -21.24 2.85
CA LEU A 661 6.10 -22.55 3.48
C LEU A 661 6.38 -23.71 2.54
N ALA A 662 6.17 -23.56 1.23
CA ALA A 662 6.47 -24.59 0.22
C ALA A 662 7.97 -24.86 0.07
N GLN A 663 8.86 -24.01 0.56
CA GLN A 663 10.32 -24.20 0.53
C GLN A 663 10.81 -25.21 1.58
N ASN A 664 9.90 -25.80 2.37
CA ASN A 664 10.17 -26.84 3.38
C ASN A 664 11.15 -26.39 4.49
N HIS A 665 10.99 -25.17 4.96
CA HIS A 665 11.69 -24.69 6.16
C HIS A 665 11.35 -25.52 7.39
N THR A 666 12.31 -25.68 8.30
CA THR A 666 12.06 -26.33 9.58
C THR A 666 11.42 -25.34 10.54
N LEU A 667 10.11 -25.43 10.71
CA LEU A 667 9.37 -24.53 11.59
C LEU A 667 9.52 -24.92 13.06
N PRO A 668 9.72 -23.95 13.98
CA PRO A 668 9.59 -24.20 15.40
C PRO A 668 8.14 -24.50 15.78
N HIS A 669 7.93 -25.13 16.93
CA HIS A 669 6.59 -25.49 17.41
C HIS A 669 6.17 -24.65 18.62
N ILE A 670 4.94 -24.17 18.60
CA ILE A 670 4.23 -23.62 19.75
C ILE A 670 3.54 -24.76 20.49
N GLN A 671 3.84 -24.92 21.77
CA GLN A 671 3.17 -25.89 22.64
C GLN A 671 1.77 -25.40 23.01
N THR A 672 1.65 -24.10 23.34
CA THR A 672 0.37 -23.47 23.65
C THR A 672 0.35 -22.06 23.05
N ILE A 673 -0.54 -21.85 22.08
CA ILE A 673 -0.78 -20.52 21.54
C ILE A 673 -1.61 -19.71 22.54
N ALA A 674 -1.22 -18.47 22.79
CA ALA A 674 -1.97 -17.57 23.67
C ALA A 674 -3.31 -17.20 23.05
N THR A 675 -4.37 -17.24 23.86
CA THR A 675 -5.68 -16.75 23.44
C THR A 675 -5.71 -15.24 23.44
N GLY A 676 -6.04 -14.62 22.31
CA GLY A 676 -6.10 -13.17 22.15
C GLY A 676 -6.28 -12.74 20.70
N SER A 677 -6.13 -11.45 20.46
CA SER A 677 -6.26 -10.81 19.13
C SER A 677 -5.14 -9.79 18.93
N TRP A 678 -5.12 -9.11 17.78
CA TRP A 678 -4.22 -7.98 17.52
C TRP A 678 -4.56 -6.72 18.37
N ILE A 679 -5.74 -6.68 18.99
CA ILE A 679 -6.13 -5.59 19.90
C ILE A 679 -5.70 -5.96 21.30
N ASP A 680 -4.58 -5.41 21.77
CA ASP A 680 -4.00 -5.56 23.10
C ASP A 680 -3.78 -7.01 23.58
N GLY A 681 -3.75 -7.99 22.65
CA GLY A 681 -3.58 -9.41 22.98
C GLY A 681 -4.75 -10.02 23.74
N THR A 682 -5.90 -9.38 23.71
CA THR A 682 -7.09 -9.83 24.45
C THR A 682 -8.33 -9.96 23.52
N LEU A 683 -9.43 -10.46 24.07
CA LEU A 683 -10.73 -10.49 23.39
C LEU A 683 -11.72 -9.49 24.03
N SER A 684 -11.22 -8.60 24.89
CA SER A 684 -12.08 -7.70 25.67
C SER A 684 -12.86 -6.69 24.82
N THR A 685 -12.32 -6.30 23.67
CA THR A 685 -13.01 -5.41 22.72
C THR A 685 -14.36 -5.93 22.24
N TRP A 686 -14.55 -7.26 22.22
CA TRP A 686 -15.80 -7.89 21.74
C TRP A 686 -16.61 -8.53 22.87
N ALA A 687 -16.11 -8.51 24.11
CA ALA A 687 -16.74 -9.22 25.23
C ALA A 687 -16.40 -8.64 26.60
N GLY A 688 -15.72 -7.49 26.67
CA GLY A 688 -15.17 -6.90 27.89
C GLY A 688 -16.09 -5.96 28.64
N GLU A 689 -17.10 -5.41 27.99
CA GLU A 689 -17.98 -4.41 28.54
C GLU A 689 -19.42 -4.92 28.76
N ALA A 690 -20.22 -4.13 29.48
CA ALA A 690 -21.57 -4.54 29.84
C ALA A 690 -22.49 -4.64 28.62
N GLU A 691 -22.27 -3.81 27.61
CA GLU A 691 -23.08 -3.75 26.38
C GLU A 691 -22.83 -4.98 25.51
N GLU A 692 -21.56 -5.35 25.28
CA GLU A 692 -21.22 -6.58 24.56
C GLU A 692 -21.71 -7.81 25.33
N SER A 693 -21.52 -7.85 26.65
CA SER A 693 -22.01 -8.96 27.50
C SER A 693 -23.52 -9.14 27.38
N LEU A 694 -24.30 -8.02 27.29
CA LEU A 694 -25.74 -8.07 27.04
C LEU A 694 -26.04 -8.57 25.62
N ALA A 695 -25.32 -8.11 24.62
CA ALA A 695 -25.47 -8.54 23.22
C ALA A 695 -25.24 -10.06 23.11
N TRP A 696 -24.16 -10.57 23.70
CA TRP A 696 -23.89 -12.01 23.76
C TRP A 696 -25.00 -12.80 24.48
N GLN A 697 -25.57 -12.28 25.57
CA GLN A 697 -26.69 -12.92 26.23
C GLN A 697 -27.93 -13.02 25.31
N ARG A 698 -28.20 -11.99 24.50
CA ARG A 698 -29.28 -12.00 23.50
C ARG A 698 -29.00 -12.99 22.36
N LEU A 699 -27.76 -13.10 21.91
CA LEU A 699 -27.37 -14.08 20.92
C LEU A 699 -27.54 -15.51 21.43
N ILE A 700 -27.14 -15.79 22.68
CA ILE A 700 -27.34 -17.09 23.34
C ILE A 700 -28.83 -17.44 23.43
N GLU A 701 -29.68 -16.48 23.84
CA GLU A 701 -31.15 -16.66 23.92
C GLU A 701 -31.74 -16.98 22.53
N ALA A 702 -31.29 -16.26 21.49
CA ALA A 702 -31.73 -16.45 20.10
C ALA A 702 -31.31 -17.84 19.58
N ARG A 703 -30.08 -18.22 19.79
CA ARG A 703 -29.54 -19.53 19.38
C ARG A 703 -30.28 -20.67 20.07
N SER A 704 -30.51 -20.58 21.39
CA SER A 704 -31.26 -21.60 22.12
C SER A 704 -32.68 -21.73 21.59
N ALA A 705 -33.35 -20.61 21.31
CA ALA A 705 -34.70 -20.62 20.75
C ALA A 705 -34.76 -21.23 19.34
N LEU A 706 -33.70 -20.98 18.52
CA LEU A 706 -33.60 -21.55 17.18
C LEU A 706 -33.39 -23.07 17.24
N LEU A 707 -32.50 -23.56 18.10
CA LEU A 707 -32.31 -25.00 18.34
C LEU A 707 -33.60 -25.69 18.80
N ASP A 708 -34.33 -25.11 19.77
CA ASP A 708 -35.60 -25.63 20.24
C ASP A 708 -36.64 -25.67 19.10
N PHE A 709 -36.65 -24.66 18.24
CA PHE A 709 -37.54 -24.60 17.08
C PHE A 709 -37.19 -25.66 16.04
N GLU A 710 -35.95 -25.83 15.70
CA GLU A 710 -35.44 -26.80 14.74
C GLU A 710 -35.73 -28.24 15.17
N GLU A 711 -35.53 -28.56 16.48
CA GLU A 711 -35.86 -29.88 17.01
C GLU A 711 -37.37 -30.19 16.83
N GLN A 712 -38.22 -29.17 16.99
CA GLN A 712 -39.67 -29.35 16.84
C GLN A 712 -40.14 -29.29 15.38
N ASN A 713 -39.41 -28.61 14.50
CA ASN A 713 -39.80 -28.29 13.12
C ASN A 713 -38.64 -28.51 12.12
N PRO A 714 -38.02 -29.70 12.07
CA PRO A 714 -36.77 -29.92 11.31
C PRO A 714 -36.90 -29.78 9.78
N ALA A 715 -38.09 -29.62 9.26
CA ALA A 715 -38.34 -29.43 7.81
C ALA A 715 -38.95 -28.03 7.52
N ASP A 716 -38.88 -27.10 8.45
CA ASP A 716 -39.37 -25.74 8.21
C ASP A 716 -38.48 -25.03 7.16
N PRO A 717 -39.07 -24.47 6.09
CA PRO A 717 -38.28 -23.85 5.02
C PRO A 717 -37.58 -22.52 5.43
N GLY A 718 -37.89 -22.00 6.61
CA GLY A 718 -37.26 -20.81 7.15
C GLY A 718 -36.01 -21.07 8.00
N LEU A 719 -35.66 -22.33 8.27
CA LEU A 719 -34.55 -22.69 9.15
C LEU A 719 -33.20 -22.18 8.59
N ASP A 720 -32.92 -22.38 7.31
CA ASP A 720 -31.70 -21.93 6.71
C ASP A 720 -31.49 -20.41 6.83
N ALA A 721 -32.54 -19.62 6.56
CA ALA A 721 -32.52 -18.17 6.71
C ALA A 721 -32.40 -17.72 8.19
N ALA A 722 -32.95 -18.50 9.13
CA ALA A 722 -32.82 -18.20 10.55
C ALA A 722 -31.41 -18.47 11.07
N TRP A 723 -30.79 -19.58 10.66
CA TRP A 723 -29.39 -19.88 10.95
C TRP A 723 -28.43 -18.86 10.31
N GLU A 724 -28.65 -18.51 9.06
CA GLU A 724 -27.89 -17.45 8.39
C GLU A 724 -27.96 -16.12 9.17
N SER A 725 -29.15 -15.73 9.65
CA SER A 725 -29.31 -14.51 10.44
C SER A 725 -28.60 -14.60 11.80
N LEU A 726 -28.47 -15.79 12.38
CA LEU A 726 -27.71 -16.04 13.60
C LEU A 726 -26.21 -15.88 13.32
N TYR A 727 -25.71 -16.50 12.26
CA TYR A 727 -24.30 -16.41 11.87
C TYR A 727 -23.88 -14.97 11.54
N ILE A 728 -24.75 -14.18 10.89
CA ILE A 728 -24.52 -12.75 10.70
C ILE A 728 -24.39 -12.03 12.06
N ALA A 729 -25.24 -12.37 13.03
CA ALA A 729 -25.22 -11.76 14.34
C ALA A 729 -24.02 -12.19 15.23
N GLU A 730 -23.28 -13.24 14.85
CA GLU A 730 -22.01 -13.65 15.47
C GLU A 730 -20.82 -12.80 15.02
N GLY A 731 -20.96 -12.02 13.94
CA GLY A 731 -19.91 -11.19 13.39
C GLY A 731 -19.32 -10.21 14.40
N SER A 732 -17.99 -10.03 14.38
CA SER A 732 -17.27 -9.16 15.32
C SER A 732 -17.72 -7.71 15.27
N ASP A 733 -18.17 -7.24 14.12
CA ASP A 733 -18.58 -5.86 13.86
C ASP A 733 -19.71 -5.39 14.82
N TRP A 734 -20.56 -6.28 15.27
CA TRP A 734 -21.69 -5.95 16.15
C TRP A 734 -21.30 -5.78 17.62
N TYR A 735 -20.07 -6.12 17.96
CA TYR A 735 -19.51 -6.06 19.32
C TYR A 735 -18.36 -5.06 19.43
N TRP A 736 -18.07 -4.33 18.38
CA TRP A 736 -17.00 -3.32 18.32
C TRP A 736 -17.53 -1.94 18.72
N TRP A 737 -17.72 -1.65 20.00
CA TRP A 737 -18.16 -0.31 20.45
C TRP A 737 -17.64 0.05 21.84
#